data_af55f8b28e5ffdf55e27cf2c733a0b4e
#
_entry.id   af55f8b28e5ffdf55e27cf2c733a0b4e
#
_cell.length_a   1.000
_cell.length_b   1.000
_cell.length_c   1.000
_cell.angle_alpha   90.00
_cell.angle_beta   90.00
_cell.angle_gamma   90.00
#
_symmetry.space_group_name_H-M   'P 1'
#
loop_
_entity.id
_entity.type
_entity.pdbx_description
1 polymer ?
#
loop_
_entity_poly.entity_id
_entity_poly.type
_entity_poly.pdbx_seq_one_letter_code
_entity_poly.pdbx_strand_id
1 'polypeptide(L)'
;MRIRTFLSILVILLTLQLNARPIRPGRYTFNQPDGSVFTATCIGDEFMKIIKTSEGHAIIRDEDGWWSYAIYNPDGSKYSSGYHVGDETPPNILSQSCDIPYAVLSENSAAKRAVFHYEEENILKRTMKSKGARVMGEGAPITKHGLIILAQYQDVKFRESHGRDAFVDLLTKEGYNVNGATGSAKEYFDSQFEGMFEFEFEVSEIVTLSGRRAYYGQNTMYDQDIRPAEMIEEACRLAHESGIQFSKYDDDSDGYVDNVFVLFAGEDEADNPDKNADCIWSHSWYIKSGADIDLVLDGKIIDQYACTSELMAGGYITGIGTFCHEFAHTLGLPDLYDTNYEETGGWAAGLWSSTSLMDGGNQNNNYNTPPYFNAIEREILGLSKPITLERNGSYTMQPIHQSGQYYKIPSAKTPSEYYLLECRTKDGWDKYIGGTGMLVYHIDKSKPKVWLQNTVNTKPTHQYADLIEADGRNDVLTEDNYHLLWNISGVFFPYANVTTLTPESDPGIKFWDGSEVMTSITDIKRSEDNITFIVSGLKGETPPTPINLTVDPFMDAAIISFESDRPFDGEAEIRWGKSGQEDECMSIKPYETGKYAATLEGLIPGNKTYTVIVSFEMDGITGAEKKKSFMTKRTVPVEWAYIYIGQNANSDGTYNVGTKIPLRVYNTDGAEAIEWEFNGKTIYPAGDGYYTISEGGVLRATVYWSGGGTDILEKQIILSE
;
A
#
# COMPACT_ATOMS: atom_id res chain seq x y z
N MET A 1 -67.78 6.77 15.32
CA MET A 1 -66.37 7.07 15.68
C MET A 1 -65.50 6.41 14.60
N ARG A 2 -65.12 7.21 13.58
CA ARG A 2 -64.35 6.71 12.41
C ARG A 2 -62.86 7.00 12.66
N ILE A 3 -62.07 5.94 12.81
CA ILE A 3 -60.65 6.00 12.88
C ILE A 3 -60.10 6.17 11.46
N ARG A 4 -59.49 7.32 11.19
CA ARG A 4 -58.74 7.56 9.94
C ARG A 4 -57.33 7.03 10.15
N THR A 5 -57.03 5.96 9.46
CA THR A 5 -55.65 5.43 9.31
C THR A 5 -54.91 6.34 8.36
N PHE A 6 -53.93 7.10 8.82
CA PHE A 6 -52.96 7.82 7.99
C PHE A 6 -51.97 6.78 7.49
N LEU A 7 -52.02 6.48 6.20
CA LEU A 7 -50.99 5.75 5.49
C LEU A 7 -49.88 6.75 5.14
N SER A 8 -48.82 6.80 5.94
CA SER A 8 -47.61 7.53 5.61
C SER A 8 -46.89 6.74 4.52
N ILE A 9 -46.99 7.20 3.29
CA ILE A 9 -46.13 6.74 2.19
C ILE A 9 -44.78 7.36 2.47
N LEU A 10 -43.86 6.53 3.00
CA LEU A 10 -42.44 6.85 3.06
C LEU A 10 -41.92 6.73 1.63
N VAL A 11 -41.88 7.85 0.92
CA VAL A 11 -41.11 7.97 -0.32
C VAL A 11 -39.65 7.91 0.09
N ILE A 12 -39.04 6.73 0.01
CA ILE A 12 -37.60 6.58 0.00
C ILE A 12 -37.15 7.20 -1.31
N LEU A 13 -36.71 8.46 -1.25
CA LEU A 13 -35.88 9.05 -2.27
C LEU A 13 -34.58 8.24 -2.26
N LEU A 14 -34.51 7.21 -3.11
CA LEU A 14 -33.24 6.68 -3.58
C LEU A 14 -32.59 7.83 -4.36
N THR A 15 -31.78 8.61 -3.71
CA THR A 15 -30.80 9.46 -4.39
C THR A 15 -29.85 8.51 -5.09
N LEU A 16 -30.05 8.33 -6.38
CA LEU A 16 -29.07 7.72 -7.28
C LEU A 16 -27.86 8.64 -7.23
N GLN A 17 -26.84 8.24 -6.51
CA GLN A 17 -25.56 8.94 -6.47
C GLN A 17 -24.74 8.41 -7.64
N LEU A 18 -24.48 9.29 -8.55
CA LEU A 18 -23.76 9.08 -9.80
C LEU A 18 -22.33 9.57 -9.61
N ASN A 19 -21.35 8.82 -10.12
CA ASN A 19 -20.01 9.03 -9.64
C ASN A 19 -18.93 8.62 -10.62
N ALA A 20 -17.81 9.32 -10.61
CA ALA A 20 -16.66 9.13 -11.46
C ALA A 20 -15.97 7.78 -11.26
N ARG A 21 -15.56 7.14 -12.37
CA ARG A 21 -14.81 5.88 -12.53
C ARG A 21 -15.52 4.61 -12.14
N PRO A 22 -15.31 3.57 -12.75
CA PRO A 22 -16.12 3.28 -13.91
C PRO A 22 -17.56 3.74 -13.64
N ILE A 23 -18.27 4.17 -14.61
CA ILE A 23 -19.67 4.56 -14.42
C ILE A 23 -20.42 3.38 -13.82
N ARG A 24 -21.17 3.59 -12.74
CA ARG A 24 -21.96 2.49 -12.17
C ARG A 24 -22.91 1.96 -13.22
N PRO A 25 -22.82 0.69 -13.60
CA PRO A 25 -23.79 0.10 -14.51
C PRO A 25 -25.20 0.36 -13.99
N GLY A 26 -26.04 1.02 -14.77
CA GLY A 26 -27.36 1.39 -14.29
C GLY A 26 -28.18 2.15 -15.31
N ARG A 27 -29.46 2.37 -14.97
CA ARG A 27 -30.38 3.15 -15.79
C ARG A 27 -30.35 4.62 -15.39
N TYR A 28 -30.07 5.46 -16.35
CA TYR A 28 -30.03 6.91 -16.22
C TYR A 28 -31.21 7.55 -16.97
N THR A 29 -31.66 8.69 -16.49
CA THR A 29 -32.68 9.49 -17.17
C THR A 29 -31.98 10.49 -18.07
N PHE A 30 -32.35 10.47 -19.34
CA PHE A 30 -31.88 11.36 -20.40
C PHE A 30 -32.99 12.31 -20.82
N ASN A 31 -32.61 13.56 -21.13
CA ASN A 31 -33.52 14.62 -21.51
C ASN A 31 -33.27 15.01 -22.96
N GLN A 32 -34.35 15.08 -23.74
CA GLN A 32 -34.32 15.64 -25.08
C GLN A 32 -34.50 17.19 -25.05
N PRO A 33 -34.03 17.93 -26.05
CA PRO A 33 -34.18 19.39 -26.10
C PRO A 33 -35.61 19.90 -26.03
N ASP A 34 -36.59 19.10 -26.44
CA ASP A 34 -38.01 19.43 -26.36
C ASP A 34 -38.64 19.19 -24.97
N GLY A 35 -37.85 18.66 -24.03
CA GLY A 35 -38.29 18.34 -22.67
C GLY A 35 -38.85 16.94 -22.51
N SER A 36 -38.93 16.12 -23.56
CA SER A 36 -39.23 14.70 -23.44
C SER A 36 -38.09 13.96 -22.74
N VAL A 37 -38.41 12.86 -22.07
CA VAL A 37 -37.45 12.09 -21.29
C VAL A 37 -37.51 10.61 -21.63
N PHE A 38 -36.37 9.95 -21.56
CA PHE A 38 -36.25 8.50 -21.69
C PHE A 38 -35.23 7.95 -20.72
N THR A 39 -35.15 6.61 -20.59
CA THR A 39 -34.12 5.95 -19.80
C THR A 39 -33.19 5.15 -20.69
N ALA A 40 -31.90 5.21 -20.40
CA ALA A 40 -30.89 4.42 -21.07
C ALA A 40 -29.88 3.87 -20.03
N THR A 41 -29.22 2.79 -20.38
CA THR A 41 -28.12 2.24 -19.60
C THR A 41 -26.81 2.87 -20.05
N CYS A 42 -25.97 3.26 -19.10
CA CYS A 42 -24.60 3.68 -19.37
C CYS A 42 -23.64 2.77 -18.61
N ILE A 43 -22.60 2.30 -19.31
CA ILE A 43 -21.50 1.52 -18.77
C ILE A 43 -20.21 2.03 -19.38
N GLY A 44 -19.09 1.90 -18.64
CA GLY A 44 -17.78 2.27 -19.17
C GLY A 44 -16.93 3.07 -18.21
N ASP A 45 -15.81 3.51 -18.74
CA ASP A 45 -14.82 4.37 -18.12
C ASP A 45 -14.28 5.39 -19.15
N GLU A 46 -13.20 6.08 -18.85
CA GLU A 46 -12.56 7.10 -19.70
C GLU A 46 -12.03 6.56 -21.04
N PHE A 47 -11.84 5.23 -21.17
CA PHE A 47 -11.34 4.59 -22.40
C PHE A 47 -12.41 3.95 -23.25
N MET A 48 -13.55 3.59 -22.66
CA MET A 48 -14.65 2.94 -23.35
C MET A 48 -15.97 3.26 -22.67
N LYS A 49 -16.88 3.92 -23.38
CA LYS A 49 -18.21 4.27 -22.90
C LYS A 49 -19.29 3.75 -23.86
N ILE A 50 -20.31 3.11 -23.32
CA ILE A 50 -21.46 2.62 -24.07
C ILE A 50 -22.73 3.15 -23.42
N ILE A 51 -23.54 3.86 -24.21
CA ILE A 51 -24.90 4.31 -23.82
C ILE A 51 -25.90 3.63 -24.75
N LYS A 52 -26.86 2.91 -24.16
CA LYS A 52 -27.88 2.19 -24.94
C LYS A 52 -29.25 2.24 -24.27
N THR A 53 -30.29 2.20 -25.09
CA THR A 53 -31.70 2.10 -24.62
C THR A 53 -31.96 0.76 -23.95
N SER A 54 -33.09 0.61 -23.27
CA SER A 54 -33.55 -0.67 -22.68
C SER A 54 -33.70 -1.80 -23.70
N GLU A 55 -33.89 -1.45 -24.98
CA GLU A 55 -34.00 -2.39 -26.09
C GLU A 55 -32.62 -2.77 -26.67
N GLY A 56 -31.52 -2.21 -26.12
CA GLY A 56 -30.16 -2.48 -26.56
C GLY A 56 -29.64 -1.61 -27.70
N HIS A 57 -30.40 -0.57 -28.11
CA HIS A 57 -29.96 0.33 -29.15
C HIS A 57 -28.95 1.35 -28.66
N ALA A 58 -27.81 1.43 -29.32
CA ALA A 58 -26.78 2.44 -29.04
C ALA A 58 -27.36 3.86 -29.34
N ILE A 59 -26.94 4.83 -28.52
CA ILE A 59 -27.33 6.22 -28.70
C ILE A 59 -26.12 7.15 -28.64
N ILE A 60 -26.25 8.32 -29.23
CA ILE A 60 -25.28 9.41 -29.27
C ILE A 60 -26.01 10.76 -29.19
N ARG A 61 -25.39 11.73 -28.55
CA ARG A 61 -25.87 13.12 -28.58
C ARG A 61 -25.33 13.79 -29.84
N ASP A 62 -26.25 14.34 -30.67
CA ASP A 62 -25.87 15.04 -31.89
C ASP A 62 -25.51 16.52 -31.64
N GLU A 63 -25.07 17.22 -32.69
CA GLU A 63 -24.62 18.62 -32.62
C GLU A 63 -25.75 19.59 -32.18
N ASP A 64 -27.02 19.26 -32.42
CA ASP A 64 -28.18 20.03 -32.01
C ASP A 64 -28.63 19.70 -30.57
N GLY A 65 -27.98 18.77 -29.92
CA GLY A 65 -28.18 18.35 -28.53
C GLY A 65 -29.24 17.26 -28.36
N TRP A 66 -29.75 16.67 -29.48
CA TRP A 66 -30.67 15.55 -29.41
C TRP A 66 -29.97 14.23 -29.16
N TRP A 67 -30.55 13.38 -28.33
CA TRP A 67 -30.16 11.99 -28.20
C TRP A 67 -30.78 11.20 -29.34
N SER A 68 -29.94 10.74 -30.25
CA SER A 68 -30.30 10.02 -31.47
C SER A 68 -29.78 8.58 -31.41
N TYR A 69 -30.45 7.67 -32.12
CA TYR A 69 -29.90 6.33 -32.33
C TYR A 69 -28.57 6.43 -33.05
N ALA A 70 -27.58 5.71 -32.52
CA ALA A 70 -26.21 5.71 -33.05
C ALA A 70 -25.99 4.53 -33.99
N ILE A 71 -25.13 4.71 -34.96
CA ILE A 71 -24.67 3.65 -35.87
C ILE A 71 -23.15 3.62 -35.76
N TYR A 72 -22.58 2.43 -35.53
CA TYR A 72 -21.16 2.24 -35.46
C TYR A 72 -20.52 2.03 -36.82
N ASN A 73 -19.35 2.62 -37.02
CA ASN A 73 -18.43 2.28 -38.11
C ASN A 73 -17.60 1.04 -37.74
N PRO A 74 -16.98 0.38 -38.74
CA PRO A 74 -16.14 -0.81 -38.47
C PRO A 74 -14.93 -0.55 -37.57
N ASP A 75 -14.52 0.70 -37.38
CA ASP A 75 -13.40 1.11 -36.52
C ASP A 75 -13.82 1.43 -35.06
N GLY A 76 -15.13 1.28 -34.76
CA GLY A 76 -15.68 1.55 -33.44
C GLY A 76 -16.10 3.01 -33.23
N SER A 77 -15.86 3.91 -34.18
CA SER A 77 -16.46 5.24 -34.14
C SER A 77 -17.95 5.17 -34.40
N LYS A 78 -18.73 6.12 -33.87
CA LYS A 78 -20.19 6.16 -34.07
C LYS A 78 -20.66 7.53 -34.54
N TYR A 79 -21.81 7.55 -35.18
CA TYR A 79 -22.46 8.76 -35.66
C TYR A 79 -23.98 8.69 -35.47
N SER A 80 -24.64 9.86 -35.45
CA SER A 80 -26.08 9.96 -35.34
C SER A 80 -26.75 9.43 -36.60
N SER A 81 -27.78 8.61 -36.42
CA SER A 81 -28.64 8.16 -37.52
C SER A 81 -29.58 9.26 -38.04
N GLY A 82 -29.69 10.40 -37.33
CA GLY A 82 -30.67 11.44 -37.55
C GLY A 82 -32.08 11.12 -37.04
N TYR A 83 -32.29 9.98 -36.38
CA TYR A 83 -33.56 9.60 -35.75
C TYR A 83 -33.44 9.72 -34.25
N HIS A 84 -34.28 10.51 -33.61
CA HIS A 84 -34.23 10.76 -32.18
C HIS A 84 -34.79 9.59 -31.38
N VAL A 85 -34.25 9.37 -30.19
CA VAL A 85 -34.77 8.37 -29.26
C VAL A 85 -36.17 8.80 -28.81
N GLY A 86 -37.16 7.91 -29.02
CA GLY A 86 -38.58 8.18 -28.73
C GLY A 86 -39.41 8.44 -29.97
N ASP A 87 -38.79 8.74 -31.11
CA ASP A 87 -39.49 8.86 -32.39
C ASP A 87 -39.75 7.50 -33.03
N GLU A 88 -40.69 7.46 -34.02
CA GLU A 88 -40.89 6.28 -34.84
C GLU A 88 -39.67 6.05 -35.76
N THR A 89 -38.88 5.04 -35.47
CA THR A 89 -37.60 4.76 -36.15
C THR A 89 -37.73 3.57 -37.08
N PRO A 90 -37.24 3.68 -38.34
CA PRO A 90 -37.24 2.56 -39.27
C PRO A 90 -36.52 1.31 -38.73
N PRO A 91 -37.07 0.08 -38.93
CA PRO A 91 -36.49 -1.15 -38.39
C PRO A 91 -35.04 -1.40 -38.79
N ASN A 92 -34.58 -0.98 -39.96
CA ASN A 92 -33.22 -1.10 -40.40
C ASN A 92 -32.25 -0.24 -39.60
N ILE A 93 -32.66 0.93 -39.12
CA ILE A 93 -31.85 1.78 -38.24
C ILE A 93 -31.81 1.20 -36.84
N LEU A 94 -32.93 0.74 -36.30
CA LEU A 94 -33.00 0.06 -35.01
C LEU A 94 -32.12 -1.18 -35.00
N SER A 95 -32.15 -2.00 -36.08
CA SER A 95 -31.27 -3.16 -36.20
C SER A 95 -29.78 -2.78 -36.17
N GLN A 96 -29.39 -1.77 -36.93
CA GLN A 96 -28.01 -1.29 -36.98
C GLN A 96 -27.53 -0.71 -35.64
N SER A 97 -28.42 -0.01 -34.92
CA SER A 97 -28.07 0.57 -33.63
C SER A 97 -27.94 -0.46 -32.50
N CYS A 98 -28.43 -1.70 -32.68
CA CYS A 98 -28.20 -2.83 -31.79
C CYS A 98 -26.86 -3.54 -32.04
N ASP A 99 -26.23 -3.31 -33.20
CA ASP A 99 -24.95 -3.96 -33.55
C ASP A 99 -23.78 -3.20 -32.94
N ILE A 100 -23.69 -3.21 -31.60
CA ILE A 100 -22.59 -2.61 -30.86
C ILE A 100 -21.34 -3.50 -31.05
N PRO A 101 -20.25 -2.98 -31.63
CA PRO A 101 -19.06 -3.80 -31.93
C PRO A 101 -18.15 -3.96 -30.71
N TYR A 102 -18.63 -4.61 -29.65
CA TYR A 102 -17.92 -4.78 -28.38
C TYR A 102 -16.45 -5.22 -28.54
N ALA A 103 -16.18 -6.18 -29.43
CA ALA A 103 -14.82 -6.66 -29.67
C ALA A 103 -13.88 -5.55 -30.18
N VAL A 104 -14.38 -4.68 -31.08
CA VAL A 104 -13.61 -3.54 -31.63
C VAL A 104 -13.41 -2.47 -30.56
N LEU A 105 -14.46 -2.16 -29.79
CA LEU A 105 -14.37 -1.18 -28.70
C LEU A 105 -13.40 -1.66 -27.61
N SER A 106 -13.48 -2.92 -27.23
CA SER A 106 -12.54 -3.55 -26.28
C SER A 106 -11.10 -3.55 -26.80
N GLU A 107 -10.88 -3.85 -28.09
CA GLU A 107 -9.54 -3.79 -28.70
C GLU A 107 -9.01 -2.34 -28.72
N ASN A 108 -9.84 -1.36 -29.06
CA ASN A 108 -9.47 0.06 -29.03
C ASN A 108 -9.14 0.53 -27.61
N SER A 109 -9.93 0.15 -26.60
CA SER A 109 -9.65 0.42 -25.19
C SER A 109 -8.32 -0.21 -24.74
N ALA A 110 -8.12 -1.49 -25.05
CA ALA A 110 -6.89 -2.20 -24.72
C ALA A 110 -5.65 -1.60 -25.40
N ALA A 111 -5.78 -1.13 -26.66
CA ALA A 111 -4.70 -0.48 -27.38
C ALA A 111 -4.27 0.85 -26.71
N LYS A 112 -5.23 1.61 -26.16
CA LYS A 112 -4.93 2.83 -25.39
C LYS A 112 -4.29 2.50 -24.06
N ARG A 113 -4.85 1.56 -23.30
CA ARG A 113 -4.30 1.11 -22.03
C ARG A 113 -2.89 0.52 -22.19
N ALA A 114 -2.52 0.04 -23.38
CA ALA A 114 -1.17 -0.45 -23.67
C ALA A 114 -0.06 0.62 -23.53
N VAL A 115 -0.42 1.89 -23.44
CA VAL A 115 0.49 3.00 -23.14
C VAL A 115 0.88 3.01 -21.66
N PHE A 116 0.04 2.49 -20.77
CA PHE A 116 0.41 2.30 -19.38
C PHE A 116 1.51 1.27 -19.25
N HIS A 117 2.57 1.65 -18.58
CA HIS A 117 3.67 0.79 -18.20
C HIS A 117 3.71 0.66 -16.69
N TYR A 118 2.81 -0.16 -16.11
CA TYR A 118 2.89 -0.52 -14.70
C TYR A 118 4.10 -1.44 -14.50
N GLU A 119 5.24 -0.84 -14.21
CA GLU A 119 6.51 -1.56 -14.04
C GLU A 119 6.53 -2.33 -12.73
N GLU A 120 7.24 -3.49 -12.70
CA GLU A 120 7.54 -4.19 -11.44
C GLU A 120 8.28 -3.27 -10.46
N GLU A 121 9.05 -2.31 -10.96
CA GLU A 121 9.78 -1.30 -10.21
C GLU A 121 9.02 0.04 -10.28
N ASN A 122 7.91 0.14 -9.53
CA ASN A 122 7.12 1.37 -9.44
C ASN A 122 7.89 2.49 -8.70
N ILE A 123 7.33 3.71 -8.75
CA ILE A 123 7.94 4.91 -8.18
C ILE A 123 8.30 4.78 -6.70
N LEU A 124 7.47 4.10 -5.90
CA LEU A 124 7.75 3.89 -4.47
C LEU A 124 8.94 2.98 -4.28
N LYS A 125 9.04 1.89 -5.06
CA LYS A 125 10.20 0.98 -5.04
C LYS A 125 11.47 1.68 -5.50
N ARG A 126 11.40 2.51 -6.56
CA ARG A 126 12.54 3.33 -7.01
C ARG A 126 12.96 4.31 -5.93
N THR A 127 12.03 5.02 -5.30
CA THR A 127 12.30 5.94 -4.20
C THR A 127 12.94 5.23 -3.00
N MET A 128 12.43 4.06 -2.58
CA MET A 128 13.04 3.26 -1.52
C MET A 128 14.47 2.86 -1.86
N LYS A 129 14.73 2.47 -3.10
CA LYS A 129 16.05 2.07 -3.58
C LYS A 129 17.03 3.24 -3.62
N SER A 130 16.61 4.42 -4.06
CA SER A 130 17.44 5.64 -4.13
C SER A 130 17.79 6.20 -2.75
N LYS A 131 16.85 6.12 -1.78
CA LYS A 131 17.03 6.60 -0.40
C LYS A 131 17.66 5.55 0.55
N GLY A 132 17.96 4.35 0.05
CA GLY A 132 18.45 3.21 0.83
C GLY A 132 17.29 2.38 1.40
N ALA A 133 17.29 1.06 1.11
CA ALA A 133 16.23 0.17 1.57
C ALA A 133 16.09 0.23 3.10
N ARG A 134 14.89 0.53 3.58
CA ARG A 134 14.53 0.54 5.01
C ARG A 134 13.54 -0.58 5.27
N VAL A 135 13.65 -1.18 6.44
CA VAL A 135 12.66 -2.13 6.94
C VAL A 135 11.53 -1.32 7.57
N MET A 136 10.28 -1.75 7.40
CA MET A 136 9.11 -1.14 8.06
C MET A 136 9.40 -0.82 9.53
N GLY A 137 9.15 0.42 9.94
CA GLY A 137 9.32 0.87 11.33
C GLY A 137 10.73 1.29 11.74
N GLU A 138 11.74 1.27 10.85
CA GLU A 138 13.10 1.74 11.13
C GLU A 138 13.40 3.10 10.47
N GLY A 139 13.50 4.15 11.27
CA GLY A 139 13.92 5.50 10.86
C GLY A 139 12.75 6.46 10.57
N ALA A 140 13.07 7.69 10.13
CA ALA A 140 12.05 8.65 9.71
C ALA A 140 11.40 8.23 8.38
N PRO A 141 10.11 8.52 8.16
CA PRO A 141 9.43 8.22 6.89
C PRO A 141 10.13 8.93 5.72
N ILE A 142 9.97 8.36 4.53
CA ILE A 142 10.40 9.01 3.29
C ILE A 142 9.30 9.96 2.86
N THR A 143 9.61 11.26 2.75
CA THR A 143 8.65 12.23 2.23
C THR A 143 8.44 12.03 0.74
N LYS A 144 7.16 11.94 0.32
CA LYS A 144 6.71 11.97 -1.07
C LYS A 144 5.91 13.24 -1.32
N HIS A 145 6.28 13.97 -2.35
CA HIS A 145 5.59 15.21 -2.70
C HIS A 145 4.54 14.97 -3.77
N GLY A 146 3.36 15.54 -3.60
CA GLY A 146 2.30 15.58 -4.61
C GLY A 146 1.91 17.02 -4.94
N LEU A 147 1.94 17.38 -6.22
CA LEU A 147 1.48 18.68 -6.69
C LEU A 147 0.03 18.62 -7.13
N ILE A 148 -0.82 19.45 -6.52
CA ILE A 148 -2.22 19.58 -6.89
C ILE A 148 -2.48 20.96 -7.48
N ILE A 149 -2.85 21.02 -8.76
CA ILE A 149 -3.14 22.24 -9.47
C ILE A 149 -4.65 22.46 -9.56
N LEU A 150 -5.14 23.62 -9.11
CA LEU A 150 -6.53 24.01 -9.21
C LEU A 150 -6.76 24.75 -10.52
N ALA A 151 -7.47 24.12 -11.49
CA ALA A 151 -7.69 24.68 -12.81
C ALA A 151 -9.17 25.01 -13.05
N GLN A 152 -9.48 26.25 -13.46
CA GLN A 152 -10.83 26.65 -13.84
C GLN A 152 -10.88 27.10 -15.30
N TYR A 153 -12.02 26.87 -15.94
CA TYR A 153 -12.24 27.23 -17.34
C TYR A 153 -12.64 28.71 -17.50
N GLN A 154 -12.76 29.20 -18.75
CA GLN A 154 -13.28 30.55 -19.00
C GLN A 154 -14.72 30.72 -18.53
N ASP A 155 -15.55 29.70 -18.72
CA ASP A 155 -17.00 29.67 -18.52
C ASP A 155 -17.44 28.91 -17.28
N VAL A 156 -16.61 28.07 -16.69
CA VAL A 156 -16.89 27.34 -15.46
C VAL A 156 -15.83 27.68 -14.43
N LYS A 157 -16.27 28.19 -13.28
CA LYS A 157 -15.39 28.61 -12.18
C LYS A 157 -15.64 27.74 -10.95
N PHE A 158 -14.63 27.62 -10.10
CA PHE A 158 -14.83 27.06 -8.76
C PHE A 158 -15.93 27.84 -8.04
N ARG A 159 -16.73 27.17 -7.23
CA ARG A 159 -17.72 27.82 -6.38
C ARG A 159 -17.02 28.73 -5.37
N GLU A 160 -17.65 29.83 -4.98
CA GLU A 160 -17.11 30.74 -3.97
C GLU A 160 -16.80 30.03 -2.63
N SER A 161 -17.57 29.00 -2.28
CA SER A 161 -17.35 28.16 -1.09
C SER A 161 -16.21 27.16 -1.26
N HIS A 162 -15.70 26.97 -2.47
CA HIS A 162 -14.65 26.02 -2.82
C HIS A 162 -13.39 26.75 -3.30
N GLY A 163 -12.92 27.71 -2.51
CA GLY A 163 -11.62 28.32 -2.70
C GLY A 163 -10.48 27.35 -2.41
N ARG A 164 -9.26 27.78 -2.69
CA ARG A 164 -8.05 26.98 -2.46
C ARG A 164 -8.03 26.30 -1.07
N ASP A 165 -8.39 27.03 -0.03
CA ASP A 165 -8.35 26.52 1.35
C ASP A 165 -9.27 25.31 1.58
N ALA A 166 -10.39 25.20 0.84
CA ALA A 166 -11.27 24.04 0.92
C ALA A 166 -10.58 22.78 0.40
N PHE A 167 -9.74 22.89 -0.64
CA PHE A 167 -8.95 21.78 -1.18
C PHE A 167 -7.71 21.49 -0.34
N VAL A 168 -7.09 22.51 0.26
CA VAL A 168 -6.03 22.29 1.25
C VAL A 168 -6.60 21.48 2.43
N ASP A 169 -7.78 21.86 2.95
CA ASP A 169 -8.45 21.12 4.02
C ASP A 169 -8.77 19.68 3.61
N LEU A 170 -9.38 19.47 2.42
CA LEU A 170 -9.70 18.15 1.87
C LEU A 170 -8.48 17.23 1.79
N LEU A 171 -7.34 17.79 1.37
CA LEU A 171 -6.14 17.01 1.08
C LEU A 171 -5.21 16.83 2.28
N THR A 172 -5.18 17.79 3.24
CA THR A 172 -4.10 17.81 4.24
C THR A 172 -4.57 17.97 5.68
N LYS A 173 -5.82 18.34 5.92
CA LYS A 173 -6.28 18.69 7.28
C LYS A 173 -6.48 17.44 8.13
N GLU A 174 -5.83 17.42 9.28
CA GLU A 174 -6.05 16.40 10.31
C GLU A 174 -7.51 16.43 10.81
N GLY A 175 -8.12 15.24 10.88
CA GLY A 175 -9.52 15.07 11.30
C GLY A 175 -10.53 15.69 10.33
N TYR A 176 -10.21 15.78 9.03
CA TYR A 176 -11.16 16.23 8.01
C TYR A 176 -12.41 15.33 7.98
N ASN A 177 -13.60 15.95 8.08
CA ASN A 177 -14.86 15.22 8.21
C ASN A 177 -16.04 15.82 7.45
N VAL A 178 -15.77 16.68 6.47
CA VAL A 178 -16.81 17.26 5.61
C VAL A 178 -17.52 16.15 4.85
N ASN A 179 -18.84 16.24 4.73
CA ASN A 179 -19.70 15.22 4.12
C ASN A 179 -19.55 13.79 4.74
N GLY A 180 -19.08 13.71 5.99
CA GLY A 180 -18.89 12.43 6.69
C GLY A 180 -17.60 11.71 6.30
N ALA A 181 -16.60 12.42 5.79
CA ALA A 181 -15.27 11.87 5.50
C ALA A 181 -14.63 11.28 6.77
N THR A 182 -13.85 10.23 6.60
CA THR A 182 -13.07 9.59 7.67
C THR A 182 -11.79 10.37 7.98
N GLY A 183 -11.27 11.12 7.03
CA GLY A 183 -10.08 11.94 7.14
C GLY A 183 -9.76 12.62 5.81
N SER A 184 -8.62 13.31 5.74
CA SER A 184 -8.06 13.92 4.53
C SER A 184 -7.33 12.88 3.67
N ALA A 185 -6.97 13.27 2.44
CA ALA A 185 -6.17 12.40 1.57
C ALA A 185 -4.78 12.08 2.17
N LYS A 186 -4.16 13.06 2.84
CA LYS A 186 -2.90 12.84 3.56
C LYS A 186 -3.07 11.77 4.66
N GLU A 187 -4.09 11.89 5.50
CA GLU A 187 -4.38 10.91 6.54
C GLU A 187 -4.64 9.51 5.95
N TYR A 188 -5.33 9.47 4.78
CA TYR A 188 -5.53 8.21 4.06
C TYR A 188 -4.20 7.57 3.67
N PHE A 189 -3.37 8.27 2.90
CA PHE A 189 -2.11 7.71 2.42
C PHE A 189 -1.13 7.42 3.56
N ASP A 190 -0.98 8.30 4.53
CA ASP A 190 -0.11 8.06 5.69
C ASP A 190 -0.52 6.79 6.44
N SER A 191 -1.83 6.51 6.54
CA SER A 191 -2.34 5.28 7.17
C SER A 191 -2.05 4.00 6.37
N GLN A 192 -1.88 4.09 5.03
CA GLN A 192 -1.58 2.93 4.19
C GLN A 192 -0.12 2.49 4.32
N PHE A 193 0.79 3.44 4.56
CA PHE A 193 2.22 3.22 4.45
C PHE A 193 2.94 2.96 5.78
N GLU A 194 2.21 2.96 6.90
CA GLU A 194 2.69 2.52 8.22
C GLU A 194 4.03 3.16 8.64
N GLY A 195 4.23 4.46 8.33
CA GLY A 195 5.43 5.23 8.61
C GLY A 195 6.61 4.96 7.65
N MET A 196 6.43 4.22 6.56
CA MET A 196 7.42 4.11 5.49
C MET A 196 7.50 5.39 4.66
N PHE A 197 6.35 5.96 4.34
CA PHE A 197 6.20 7.20 3.60
C PHE A 197 5.34 8.18 4.37
N GLU A 198 5.60 9.46 4.14
CA GLU A 198 4.77 10.58 4.54
C GLU A 198 4.50 11.42 3.29
N PHE A 199 3.21 11.71 3.01
CA PHE A 199 2.81 12.48 1.85
C PHE A 199 2.68 13.96 2.20
N GLU A 200 3.33 14.81 1.40
CA GLU A 200 3.16 16.26 1.44
C GLU A 200 2.48 16.72 0.16
N PHE A 201 1.24 17.21 0.29
CA PHE A 201 0.46 17.74 -0.83
C PHE A 201 0.57 19.26 -0.86
N GLU A 202 1.10 19.80 -1.97
CA GLU A 202 1.10 21.23 -2.24
C GLU A 202 -0.03 21.58 -3.21
N VAL A 203 -0.94 22.47 -2.79
CA VAL A 203 -2.08 22.93 -3.59
C VAL A 203 -1.75 24.28 -4.19
N SER A 204 -1.86 24.43 -5.51
CA SER A 204 -1.59 25.69 -6.20
C SER A 204 -2.65 26.78 -5.89
N GLU A 205 -2.36 28.01 -6.26
CA GLU A 205 -3.43 28.99 -6.48
C GLU A 205 -4.30 28.55 -7.68
N ILE A 206 -5.53 29.07 -7.75
CA ILE A 206 -6.44 28.74 -8.84
C ILE A 206 -5.93 29.39 -10.12
N VAL A 207 -5.60 28.57 -11.12
CA VAL A 207 -5.26 29.04 -12.47
C VAL A 207 -6.49 29.06 -13.37
N THR A 208 -6.51 29.99 -14.33
CA THR A 208 -7.62 30.10 -15.29
C THR A 208 -7.14 29.73 -16.68
N LEU A 209 -7.66 28.62 -17.20
CA LEU A 209 -7.39 28.12 -18.54
C LEU A 209 -7.88 29.09 -19.61
N SER A 210 -7.28 29.04 -20.79
CA SER A 210 -7.62 29.90 -21.93
C SER A 210 -8.91 29.48 -22.65
N GLY A 211 -9.28 28.18 -22.51
CA GLY A 211 -10.45 27.60 -23.16
C GLY A 211 -11.69 27.53 -22.28
N ARG A 212 -12.83 27.28 -22.92
CA ARG A 212 -14.07 26.88 -22.26
C ARG A 212 -14.02 25.39 -21.90
N ARG A 213 -14.87 24.95 -20.96
CA ARG A 213 -14.95 23.54 -20.57
C ARG A 213 -15.11 22.60 -21.76
N ALA A 214 -16.09 22.87 -22.65
CA ALA A 214 -16.33 22.07 -23.84
C ALA A 214 -15.15 22.01 -24.82
N TYR A 215 -14.21 22.95 -24.79
CA TYR A 215 -13.00 22.89 -25.63
C TYR A 215 -12.10 21.72 -25.24
N TYR A 216 -12.06 21.37 -23.94
CA TYR A 216 -11.23 20.28 -23.42
C TYR A 216 -11.99 18.97 -23.29
N GLY A 217 -13.25 18.99 -22.79
CA GLY A 217 -14.01 17.83 -22.38
C GLY A 217 -15.11 17.40 -23.35
N GLN A 218 -15.35 18.11 -24.48
CA GLN A 218 -16.32 17.63 -25.45
C GLN A 218 -15.92 16.26 -26.00
N ASN A 219 -16.87 15.36 -26.13
CA ASN A 219 -16.64 14.01 -26.62
C ASN A 219 -16.33 13.96 -28.12
N THR A 220 -15.41 13.08 -28.49
CA THR A 220 -15.14 12.65 -29.86
C THR A 220 -16.22 11.66 -30.35
N MET A 221 -16.14 11.26 -31.64
CA MET A 221 -16.96 10.18 -32.19
C MET A 221 -16.69 8.80 -31.56
N TYR A 222 -15.70 8.68 -30.69
CA TYR A 222 -15.38 7.50 -29.88
C TYR A 222 -15.84 7.64 -28.43
N ASP A 223 -16.66 8.65 -28.11
CA ASP A 223 -17.09 9.01 -26.76
C ASP A 223 -15.96 9.28 -25.76
N GLN A 224 -14.92 9.94 -26.17
CA GLN A 224 -13.78 10.30 -25.35
C GLN A 224 -13.53 11.79 -25.39
N ASP A 225 -13.01 12.32 -24.30
CA ASP A 225 -12.64 13.72 -24.19
C ASP A 225 -11.68 14.14 -25.31
N ILE A 226 -11.94 15.31 -25.88
CA ILE A 226 -11.22 15.77 -27.07
C ILE A 226 -9.80 16.26 -26.77
N ARG A 227 -9.56 16.94 -25.62
CA ARG A 227 -8.27 17.58 -25.27
C ARG A 227 -7.96 17.59 -23.79
N PRO A 228 -8.12 16.49 -23.06
CA PRO A 228 -7.83 16.49 -21.62
C PRO A 228 -6.33 16.75 -21.33
N ALA A 229 -5.43 16.16 -22.10
CA ALA A 229 -3.99 16.33 -21.92
C ALA A 229 -3.53 17.77 -22.21
N GLU A 230 -4.16 18.49 -23.15
CA GLU A 230 -3.89 19.91 -23.37
C GLU A 230 -4.32 20.76 -22.16
N MET A 231 -5.45 20.39 -21.51
CA MET A 231 -5.88 21.04 -20.26
C MET A 231 -4.81 20.93 -19.17
N ILE A 232 -4.27 19.74 -18.99
CA ILE A 232 -3.22 19.47 -17.99
C ILE A 232 -1.94 20.26 -18.31
N GLU A 233 -1.52 20.21 -19.56
CA GLU A 233 -0.32 20.94 -20.02
C GLU A 233 -0.43 22.43 -19.74
N GLU A 234 -1.56 23.03 -20.12
CA GLU A 234 -1.81 24.45 -19.87
C GLU A 234 -1.88 24.77 -18.37
N ALA A 235 -2.54 23.93 -17.57
CA ALA A 235 -2.61 24.08 -16.12
C ALA A 235 -1.21 24.05 -15.48
N CYS A 236 -0.33 23.14 -15.92
CA CYS A 236 1.06 23.06 -15.45
C CYS A 236 1.85 24.35 -15.78
N ARG A 237 1.73 24.88 -17.01
CA ARG A 237 2.41 26.12 -17.38
C ARG A 237 1.94 27.31 -16.55
N LEU A 238 0.63 27.44 -16.38
CA LEU A 238 0.05 28.52 -15.58
C LEU A 238 0.44 28.40 -14.09
N ALA A 239 0.51 27.20 -13.56
CA ALA A 239 1.00 26.96 -12.19
C ALA A 239 2.47 27.35 -12.06
N HIS A 240 3.31 26.99 -13.05
CA HIS A 240 4.72 27.40 -13.09
C HIS A 240 4.86 28.93 -13.15
N GLU A 241 4.09 29.60 -14.00
CA GLU A 241 4.06 31.06 -14.10
C GLU A 241 3.62 31.72 -12.77
N SER A 242 2.78 31.06 -11.97
CA SER A 242 2.36 31.50 -10.63
C SER A 242 3.41 31.24 -9.54
N GLY A 243 4.54 30.58 -9.87
CA GLY A 243 5.67 30.37 -8.98
C GLY A 243 5.86 28.95 -8.45
N ILE A 244 5.07 27.97 -8.88
CA ILE A 244 5.28 26.54 -8.56
C ILE A 244 6.60 26.08 -9.20
N GLN A 245 7.43 25.42 -8.39
CA GLN A 245 8.72 24.87 -8.82
C GLN A 245 8.60 23.36 -9.02
N PHE A 246 8.49 22.91 -10.26
CA PHE A 246 8.27 21.51 -10.61
C PHE A 246 9.44 20.59 -10.24
N SER A 247 10.66 21.13 -10.13
CA SER A 247 11.83 20.36 -9.70
C SER A 247 11.75 19.80 -8.27
N LYS A 248 10.81 20.25 -7.45
CA LYS A 248 10.57 19.71 -6.11
C LYS A 248 9.88 18.33 -6.10
N TYR A 249 9.24 17.96 -7.20
CA TYR A 249 8.35 16.80 -7.28
C TYR A 249 8.98 15.62 -8.06
N ASP A 250 10.29 15.59 -8.20
CA ASP A 250 11.11 14.48 -8.70
C ASP A 250 11.83 13.84 -7.49
N ASP A 251 11.10 13.03 -6.73
CA ASP A 251 11.57 12.47 -5.46
C ASP A 251 12.59 11.33 -5.63
N ASP A 252 12.53 10.58 -6.74
CA ASP A 252 13.45 9.49 -7.04
C ASP A 252 14.66 9.94 -7.89
N SER A 253 14.65 11.18 -8.36
CA SER A 253 15.71 11.83 -9.12
C SER A 253 15.95 11.20 -10.50
N ASP A 254 14.90 10.72 -11.16
CA ASP A 254 14.96 10.11 -12.49
C ASP A 254 14.80 11.16 -13.62
N GLY A 255 14.47 12.40 -13.27
CA GLY A 255 14.31 13.52 -14.20
C GLY A 255 12.85 13.78 -14.61
N TYR A 256 11.92 12.98 -14.13
CA TYR A 256 10.49 13.19 -14.31
C TYR A 256 9.86 13.76 -13.03
N VAL A 257 8.75 14.47 -13.19
CA VAL A 257 7.89 14.86 -12.07
C VAL A 257 7.02 13.66 -11.71
N ASP A 258 7.11 13.22 -10.47
CA ASP A 258 6.48 11.97 -10.01
C ASP A 258 4.95 12.03 -9.98
N ASN A 259 4.38 13.11 -9.46
CA ASN A 259 2.97 13.17 -9.12
C ASN A 259 2.40 14.56 -9.43
N VAL A 260 1.75 14.70 -10.58
CA VAL A 260 0.94 15.88 -10.92
C VAL A 260 -0.53 15.50 -10.91
N PHE A 261 -1.31 16.27 -10.18
CA PHE A 261 -2.75 16.12 -10.11
C PHE A 261 -3.45 17.43 -10.44
N VAL A 262 -4.49 17.40 -11.28
CA VAL A 262 -5.30 18.58 -11.60
C VAL A 262 -6.71 18.41 -11.07
N LEU A 263 -7.13 19.30 -10.17
CA LEU A 263 -8.53 19.46 -9.79
C LEU A 263 -9.15 20.54 -10.68
N PHE A 264 -10.10 20.13 -11.51
CA PHE A 264 -10.77 21.06 -12.44
C PHE A 264 -12.14 21.51 -11.92
N ALA A 265 -12.52 22.75 -12.23
CA ALA A 265 -13.75 23.36 -11.77
C ALA A 265 -15.00 22.70 -12.41
N GLY A 266 -16.05 22.52 -11.62
CA GLY A 266 -17.32 21.98 -12.02
C GLY A 266 -17.46 20.48 -11.80
N GLU A 267 -18.34 19.86 -12.59
CA GLU A 267 -18.75 18.45 -12.46
C GLU A 267 -17.93 17.54 -13.40
N ASP A 268 -17.96 16.26 -13.11
CA ASP A 268 -17.35 15.17 -13.90
C ASP A 268 -18.36 14.60 -14.91
N GLU A 269 -17.89 14.12 -16.06
CA GLU A 269 -18.75 13.49 -17.04
C GLU A 269 -19.42 12.22 -16.51
N ALA A 270 -18.68 11.39 -15.78
CA ALA A 270 -19.17 10.14 -15.21
C ALA A 270 -20.32 10.34 -14.21
N ASP A 271 -20.45 11.53 -13.61
CA ASP A 271 -21.51 11.83 -12.65
C ASP A 271 -22.89 11.91 -13.30
N ASN A 272 -22.98 12.38 -14.53
CA ASN A 272 -24.23 12.47 -15.27
C ASN A 272 -23.99 12.50 -16.77
N PRO A 273 -24.02 11.37 -17.46
CA PRO A 273 -23.72 11.28 -18.90
C PRO A 273 -24.70 12.08 -19.80
N ASP A 274 -25.87 12.47 -19.30
CA ASP A 274 -26.80 13.34 -20.03
C ASP A 274 -26.38 14.81 -19.95
N LYS A 275 -26.07 15.32 -18.75
CA LYS A 275 -25.82 16.76 -18.53
C LYS A 275 -24.36 17.15 -18.73
N ASN A 276 -23.46 16.23 -18.47
CA ASN A 276 -22.04 16.49 -18.34
C ASN A 276 -21.20 16.02 -19.54
N ALA A 277 -21.84 15.73 -20.67
CA ALA A 277 -21.18 15.23 -21.89
C ALA A 277 -20.11 16.17 -22.48
N ASP A 278 -19.92 17.37 -21.94
CA ASP A 278 -18.87 18.32 -22.27
C ASP A 278 -17.89 18.57 -21.10
N CYS A 279 -18.02 17.78 -20.03
CA CYS A 279 -17.08 17.76 -18.92
C CYS A 279 -15.94 16.78 -19.20
N ILE A 280 -14.82 16.98 -18.55
CA ILE A 280 -13.75 15.98 -18.50
C ILE A 280 -14.21 14.81 -17.63
N TRP A 281 -13.93 13.60 -18.07
CA TRP A 281 -13.96 12.40 -17.25
C TRP A 281 -12.71 12.35 -16.37
N SER A 282 -12.82 12.15 -15.08
CA SER A 282 -11.66 11.99 -14.20
C SER A 282 -10.84 10.77 -14.60
N HIS A 283 -9.51 10.90 -14.71
CA HIS A 283 -8.63 9.84 -15.21
C HIS A 283 -7.16 10.07 -14.84
N SER A 284 -6.34 9.06 -15.04
CA SER A 284 -4.88 9.14 -15.10
C SER A 284 -4.40 8.85 -16.52
N TRP A 285 -3.44 9.65 -17.03
CA TRP A 285 -2.90 9.50 -18.38
C TRP A 285 -1.51 10.12 -18.53
N TYR A 286 -1.06 10.27 -19.78
CA TYR A 286 0.23 10.86 -20.15
C TYR A 286 0.04 12.03 -21.12
N ILE A 287 0.73 13.17 -20.87
CA ILE A 287 0.65 14.37 -21.71
C ILE A 287 1.18 14.05 -23.12
N LYS A 288 2.33 13.37 -23.22
CA LYS A 288 2.91 12.99 -24.51
C LYS A 288 1.98 12.13 -25.35
N SER A 289 1.35 11.16 -24.74
CA SER A 289 0.42 10.26 -25.45
C SER A 289 -0.90 10.92 -25.81
N GLY A 290 -1.38 11.85 -24.99
CA GLY A 290 -2.67 12.51 -25.20
C GLY A 290 -2.62 13.74 -26.11
N ALA A 291 -1.51 14.49 -26.13
CA ALA A 291 -1.39 15.74 -26.85
C ALA A 291 -0.17 15.84 -27.78
N ASP A 292 0.72 14.83 -27.80
CA ASP A 292 2.03 14.85 -28.48
C ASP A 292 2.93 16.02 -28.06
N ILE A 293 2.84 16.43 -26.79
CA ILE A 293 3.62 17.52 -26.21
C ILE A 293 4.71 16.97 -25.30
N ASP A 294 5.94 17.47 -25.46
CA ASP A 294 7.05 17.26 -24.54
C ASP A 294 7.08 18.45 -23.55
N LEU A 295 6.45 18.29 -22.38
CA LEU A 295 6.39 19.34 -21.37
C LEU A 295 7.61 19.27 -20.45
N VAL A 296 8.43 20.33 -20.44
CA VAL A 296 9.58 20.46 -19.55
C VAL A 296 9.49 21.77 -18.78
N LEU A 297 9.44 21.70 -17.45
CA LEU A 297 9.46 22.85 -16.54
C LEU A 297 10.54 22.63 -15.48
N ASP A 298 11.28 23.66 -15.13
CA ASP A 298 12.42 23.62 -14.20
C ASP A 298 13.44 22.49 -14.48
N GLY A 299 13.57 22.09 -15.77
CA GLY A 299 14.47 21.03 -16.21
C GLY A 299 13.97 19.61 -15.92
N LYS A 300 12.69 19.45 -15.53
CA LYS A 300 12.03 18.17 -15.30
C LYS A 300 10.96 17.93 -16.36
N ILE A 301 10.81 16.67 -16.76
CA ILE A 301 9.75 16.23 -17.68
C ILE A 301 8.48 16.00 -16.89
N ILE A 302 7.37 16.57 -17.37
CA ILE A 302 6.03 16.31 -16.84
C ILE A 302 5.28 15.51 -17.90
N ASP A 303 4.92 14.27 -17.61
CA ASP A 303 4.23 13.40 -18.55
C ASP A 303 3.05 12.68 -17.91
N GLN A 304 3.26 11.84 -16.90
CA GLN A 304 2.18 11.20 -16.17
C GLN A 304 1.42 12.21 -15.33
N TYR A 305 0.09 12.17 -15.41
CA TYR A 305 -0.80 13.01 -14.63
C TYR A 305 -2.06 12.25 -14.20
N ALA A 306 -2.75 12.82 -13.23
CA ALA A 306 -4.12 12.43 -12.89
C ALA A 306 -5.00 13.68 -12.72
N CYS A 307 -6.32 13.53 -12.86
CA CYS A 307 -7.23 14.64 -12.66
C CYS A 307 -8.60 14.18 -12.12
N THR A 308 -9.29 15.10 -11.45
CA THR A 308 -10.67 14.93 -11.02
C THR A 308 -11.40 16.27 -10.92
N SER A 309 -12.75 16.22 -10.79
CA SER A 309 -13.61 17.40 -10.70
C SER A 309 -13.64 18.02 -9.30
N GLU A 310 -14.01 19.31 -9.24
CA GLU A 310 -14.39 20.01 -8.00
C GLU A 310 -15.62 19.40 -7.34
N LEU A 311 -16.61 19.04 -8.16
CA LEU A 311 -17.94 18.66 -7.70
C LEU A 311 -18.26 17.23 -8.04
N MET A 312 -18.91 16.57 -7.13
CA MET A 312 -19.60 15.29 -7.34
C MET A 312 -21.09 15.55 -7.64
N ALA A 313 -21.80 14.49 -8.05
CA ALA A 313 -23.24 14.53 -8.30
C ALA A 313 -24.00 15.22 -7.16
N GLY A 314 -24.92 16.11 -7.52
CA GLY A 314 -25.66 16.93 -6.57
C GLY A 314 -24.95 18.23 -6.17
N GLY A 315 -23.77 18.49 -6.71
CA GLY A 315 -23.05 19.75 -6.55
C GLY A 315 -22.40 19.95 -5.20
N TYR A 316 -22.06 18.90 -4.49
CA TYR A 316 -21.22 18.94 -3.29
C TYR A 316 -19.75 18.96 -3.69
N ILE A 317 -18.89 19.48 -2.83
CA ILE A 317 -17.43 19.33 -3.02
C ILE A 317 -17.08 17.84 -3.12
N THR A 318 -16.17 17.50 -4.02
CA THR A 318 -15.72 16.13 -4.21
C THR A 318 -15.18 15.52 -2.90
N GLY A 319 -15.32 14.21 -2.74
CA GLY A 319 -14.63 13.46 -1.69
C GLY A 319 -13.21 13.10 -2.11
N ILE A 320 -12.45 12.53 -1.18
CA ILE A 320 -11.06 12.12 -1.46
C ILE A 320 -10.95 10.84 -2.28
N GLY A 321 -12.03 10.05 -2.41
CA GLY A 321 -11.97 8.71 -3.00
C GLY A 321 -11.45 8.70 -4.42
N THR A 322 -11.98 9.57 -5.26
CA THR A 322 -11.52 9.74 -6.64
C THR A 322 -10.07 10.20 -6.70
N PHE A 323 -9.71 11.24 -5.91
CA PHE A 323 -8.33 11.68 -5.79
C PHE A 323 -7.41 10.51 -5.43
N CYS A 324 -7.78 9.72 -4.40
CA CYS A 324 -6.95 8.60 -3.94
C CYS A 324 -6.77 7.52 -5.01
N HIS A 325 -7.83 7.19 -5.77
CA HIS A 325 -7.78 6.21 -6.85
C HIS A 325 -6.82 6.66 -7.97
N GLU A 326 -7.03 7.88 -8.50
CA GLU A 326 -6.19 8.36 -9.61
C GLU A 326 -4.76 8.66 -9.18
N PHE A 327 -4.59 9.16 -7.97
CA PHE A 327 -3.24 9.33 -7.43
C PHE A 327 -2.54 7.98 -7.23
N ALA A 328 -3.27 6.92 -6.88
CA ALA A 328 -2.71 5.58 -6.75
C ALA A 328 -2.21 5.01 -8.09
N HIS A 329 -2.79 5.42 -9.24
CA HIS A 329 -2.24 5.10 -10.55
C HIS A 329 -0.84 5.69 -10.74
N THR A 330 -0.60 6.92 -10.29
CA THR A 330 0.74 7.54 -10.35
C THR A 330 1.74 6.83 -9.44
N LEU A 331 1.28 6.11 -8.42
CA LEU A 331 2.11 5.24 -7.57
C LEU A 331 2.37 3.86 -8.20
N GLY A 332 1.66 3.49 -9.27
CA GLY A 332 1.86 2.25 -10.02
C GLY A 332 0.80 1.17 -9.79
N LEU A 333 -0.38 1.50 -9.30
CA LEU A 333 -1.49 0.55 -9.18
C LEU A 333 -2.33 0.51 -10.47
N PRO A 334 -2.61 -0.68 -11.03
CA PRO A 334 -3.56 -0.85 -12.13
C PRO A 334 -5.00 -0.89 -11.63
N ASP A 335 -5.96 -0.69 -12.53
CA ASP A 335 -7.36 -1.01 -12.25
C ASP A 335 -7.56 -2.51 -12.01
N LEU A 336 -8.43 -2.83 -11.06
CA LEU A 336 -8.76 -4.21 -10.69
C LEU A 336 -10.22 -4.58 -10.99
N TYR A 337 -10.96 -3.68 -11.65
CA TYR A 337 -12.28 -3.94 -12.21
C TYR A 337 -12.19 -4.41 -13.68
N ASP A 338 -13.32 -4.78 -14.28
CA ASP A 338 -13.41 -5.12 -15.70
C ASP A 338 -13.35 -3.86 -16.57
N THR A 339 -12.24 -3.67 -17.26
CA THR A 339 -11.95 -2.47 -18.05
C THR A 339 -12.41 -2.56 -19.51
N ASN A 340 -13.05 -3.65 -19.94
CA ASN A 340 -13.54 -3.77 -21.32
C ASN A 340 -15.07 -3.82 -21.44
N TYR A 341 -15.79 -4.05 -20.37
CA TYR A 341 -17.25 -4.08 -20.29
C TYR A 341 -17.93 -4.91 -21.41
N GLU A 342 -17.27 -5.97 -21.87
CA GLU A 342 -17.79 -6.79 -22.95
C GLU A 342 -18.96 -7.64 -22.46
N GLU A 343 -20.16 -7.44 -23.02
CA GLU A 343 -21.37 -8.18 -22.61
C GLU A 343 -21.45 -9.61 -23.13
N THR A 344 -20.58 -10.04 -24.05
CA THR A 344 -20.58 -11.41 -24.56
C THR A 344 -20.07 -12.37 -23.48
N GLY A 345 -20.99 -12.80 -22.62
CA GLY A 345 -20.68 -13.64 -21.45
C GLY A 345 -20.73 -12.89 -20.12
N GLY A 346 -21.08 -11.60 -20.11
CA GLY A 346 -21.10 -10.72 -18.96
C GLY A 346 -19.74 -10.06 -18.70
N TRP A 347 -19.65 -9.28 -17.62
CA TRP A 347 -18.40 -8.67 -17.18
C TRP A 347 -17.96 -9.23 -15.84
N ALA A 348 -16.67 -9.12 -15.54
CA ALA A 348 -16.09 -9.64 -14.32
C ALA A 348 -16.51 -8.83 -13.09
N ALA A 349 -16.78 -9.50 -11.98
CA ALA A 349 -17.06 -8.84 -10.69
C ALA A 349 -15.81 -8.19 -10.09
N GLY A 350 -14.63 -8.55 -10.56
CA GLY A 350 -13.37 -8.03 -10.05
C GLY A 350 -13.19 -8.35 -8.57
N LEU A 351 -12.97 -7.32 -7.78
CA LEU A 351 -12.84 -7.43 -6.33
C LEU A 351 -14.12 -7.01 -5.59
N TRP A 352 -15.26 -7.12 -6.25
CA TRP A 352 -16.57 -6.75 -5.71
C TRP A 352 -16.63 -5.29 -5.26
N SER A 353 -16.10 -4.40 -6.06
CA SER A 353 -16.20 -2.95 -5.93
C SER A 353 -15.63 -2.42 -4.60
N SER A 354 -16.40 -2.45 -3.51
CA SER A 354 -16.10 -1.70 -2.28
C SER A 354 -14.88 -2.20 -1.47
N THR A 355 -14.29 -3.36 -1.81
CA THR A 355 -13.15 -3.93 -1.07
C THR A 355 -11.78 -3.43 -1.54
N SER A 356 -11.70 -2.78 -2.68
CA SER A 356 -10.46 -2.32 -3.31
C SER A 356 -10.57 -0.86 -3.74
N LEU A 357 -9.54 -0.07 -3.45
CA LEU A 357 -9.44 1.29 -3.97
C LEU A 357 -9.42 1.28 -5.51
N MET A 358 -8.71 0.32 -6.10
CA MET A 358 -8.50 0.21 -7.55
C MET A 358 -9.62 -0.56 -8.28
N ASP A 359 -10.71 -0.88 -7.57
CA ASP A 359 -11.99 -1.29 -8.12
C ASP A 359 -12.99 -0.14 -7.86
N GLY A 360 -14.13 -0.36 -7.26
CA GLY A 360 -15.11 0.68 -6.94
C GLY A 360 -15.06 1.17 -5.49
N GLY A 361 -14.03 0.81 -4.71
CA GLY A 361 -13.89 1.19 -3.31
C GLY A 361 -13.67 2.69 -3.11
N ASN A 362 -13.15 3.38 -4.11
CA ASN A 362 -13.08 4.84 -4.14
C ASN A 362 -14.45 5.51 -3.93
N GLN A 363 -15.53 4.81 -4.27
CA GLN A 363 -16.91 5.28 -4.16
C GLN A 363 -17.53 5.09 -2.77
N ASN A 364 -16.83 4.41 -1.85
CA ASN A 364 -17.33 4.15 -0.51
C ASN A 364 -17.67 5.44 0.22
N ASN A 365 -18.82 5.43 0.95
CA ASN A 365 -19.32 6.60 1.65
C ASN A 365 -19.39 7.86 0.77
N ASN A 366 -19.86 7.71 -0.46
CA ASN A 366 -19.92 8.82 -1.42
C ASN A 366 -18.55 9.48 -1.62
N TYR A 367 -17.53 8.69 -1.93
CA TYR A 367 -16.11 9.09 -2.14
C TYR A 367 -15.40 9.66 -0.91
N ASN A 368 -16.01 9.63 0.26
CA ASN A 368 -15.42 10.24 1.45
C ASN A 368 -14.62 9.25 2.32
N THR A 369 -14.67 7.94 2.00
CA THR A 369 -14.01 6.93 2.82
C THR A 369 -13.56 5.75 1.94
N PRO A 370 -12.51 5.92 1.13
CA PRO A 370 -11.93 4.80 0.38
C PRO A 370 -11.39 3.73 1.33
N PRO A 371 -11.38 2.43 0.94
CA PRO A 371 -10.93 1.36 1.82
C PRO A 371 -9.41 1.38 2.01
N TYR A 372 -8.91 0.70 3.04
CA TYR A 372 -7.48 0.39 3.13
C TYR A 372 -7.02 -0.41 1.92
N PHE A 373 -5.76 -0.24 1.52
CA PHE A 373 -5.14 -1.07 0.50
C PHE A 373 -5.25 -2.55 0.89
N ASN A 374 -5.78 -3.34 -0.04
CA ASN A 374 -5.87 -4.79 0.10
C ASN A 374 -4.51 -5.47 -0.12
N ALA A 375 -4.46 -6.79 0.06
CA ALA A 375 -3.24 -7.58 -0.10
C ALA A 375 -2.60 -7.46 -1.48
N ILE A 376 -3.41 -7.30 -2.55
CA ILE A 376 -2.94 -7.17 -3.94
C ILE A 376 -2.25 -5.82 -4.13
N GLU A 377 -2.93 -4.74 -3.73
CA GLU A 377 -2.43 -3.36 -3.82
C GLU A 377 -1.14 -3.19 -3.01
N ARG A 378 -1.10 -3.75 -1.78
CA ARG A 378 0.10 -3.76 -0.92
C ARG A 378 1.26 -4.55 -1.54
N GLU A 379 0.99 -5.71 -2.17
CA GLU A 379 2.01 -6.52 -2.85
C GLU A 379 2.60 -5.77 -4.05
N ILE A 380 1.74 -5.16 -4.89
CA ILE A 380 2.18 -4.38 -6.06
C ILE A 380 3.07 -3.21 -5.64
N LEU A 381 2.64 -2.43 -4.65
CA LEU A 381 3.40 -1.29 -4.13
C LEU A 381 4.66 -1.70 -3.35
N GLY A 382 4.75 -2.96 -2.93
CA GLY A 382 5.89 -3.47 -2.15
C GLY A 382 5.85 -3.06 -0.67
N LEU A 383 4.68 -2.72 -0.14
CA LEU A 383 4.49 -2.30 1.25
C LEU A 383 4.71 -3.43 2.24
N SER A 384 4.27 -4.62 1.90
CA SER A 384 4.47 -5.82 2.69
C SER A 384 4.58 -7.05 1.78
N LYS A 385 5.13 -8.13 2.33
CA LYS A 385 5.27 -9.40 1.61
C LYS A 385 4.32 -10.43 2.21
N PRO A 386 3.68 -11.26 1.39
CA PRO A 386 2.85 -12.35 1.89
C PRO A 386 3.68 -13.37 2.67
N ILE A 387 3.07 -13.94 3.70
CA ILE A 387 3.61 -15.09 4.42
C ILE A 387 3.13 -16.36 3.72
N THR A 388 4.04 -17.10 3.11
CA THR A 388 3.67 -18.36 2.45
C THR A 388 3.21 -19.39 3.48
N LEU A 389 2.04 -20.00 3.25
CA LEU A 389 1.58 -21.13 4.05
C LEU A 389 2.37 -22.37 3.62
N GLU A 390 3.28 -22.82 4.48
CA GLU A 390 4.17 -23.94 4.18
C GLU A 390 3.82 -25.20 4.99
N ARG A 391 2.98 -25.10 6.02
CA ARG A 391 2.78 -26.17 7.01
C ARG A 391 1.34 -26.25 7.47
N ASN A 392 0.96 -27.47 7.91
CA ASN A 392 -0.27 -27.69 8.64
C ASN A 392 -0.21 -26.99 9.99
N GLY A 393 -1.37 -26.58 10.50
CA GLY A 393 -1.47 -25.97 11.82
C GLY A 393 -2.64 -25.02 11.95
N SER A 394 -2.77 -24.45 13.14
CA SER A 394 -3.75 -23.40 13.43
C SER A 394 -3.12 -22.03 13.24
N TYR A 395 -3.80 -21.16 12.53
CA TYR A 395 -3.34 -19.82 12.20
C TYR A 395 -4.31 -18.78 12.74
N THR A 396 -3.76 -17.64 13.11
CA THR A 396 -4.53 -16.45 13.48
C THR A 396 -4.08 -15.30 12.59
N MET A 397 -5.03 -14.66 11.93
CA MET A 397 -4.79 -13.54 11.03
C MET A 397 -5.47 -12.29 11.58
N GLN A 398 -4.66 -11.27 11.84
CA GLN A 398 -5.13 -9.96 12.28
C GLN A 398 -5.60 -9.13 11.09
N PRO A 399 -6.43 -8.09 11.30
CA PRO A 399 -6.78 -7.15 10.25
C PRO A 399 -5.55 -6.59 9.53
N ILE A 400 -5.59 -6.57 8.19
CA ILE A 400 -4.43 -6.19 7.37
C ILE A 400 -3.93 -4.78 7.67
N HIS A 401 -4.83 -3.85 7.97
CA HIS A 401 -4.48 -2.47 8.30
C HIS A 401 -3.80 -2.30 9.67
N GLN A 402 -3.92 -3.30 10.56
CA GLN A 402 -3.25 -3.29 11.88
C GLN A 402 -1.92 -4.03 11.86
N SER A 403 -1.81 -5.06 11.03
CA SER A 403 -0.67 -5.98 11.05
C SER A 403 0.21 -5.92 9.80
N GLY A 404 -0.30 -5.41 8.68
CA GLY A 404 0.32 -5.52 7.37
C GLY A 404 0.47 -6.96 6.87
N GLN A 405 -0.09 -7.96 7.59
CA GLN A 405 0.12 -9.38 7.32
C GLN A 405 -1.01 -9.96 6.47
N TYR A 406 -0.63 -10.77 5.50
CA TYR A 406 -1.51 -11.59 4.69
C TYR A 406 -0.79 -12.87 4.26
N TYR A 407 -1.53 -13.92 3.95
CA TYR A 407 -0.98 -15.23 3.63
C TYR A 407 -1.04 -15.53 2.15
N LYS A 408 -0.14 -16.42 1.69
CA LYS A 408 -0.04 -16.87 0.30
C LYS A 408 -0.07 -18.38 0.20
N ILE A 409 -0.86 -18.89 -0.75
CA ILE A 409 -0.87 -20.30 -1.17
C ILE A 409 -0.41 -20.32 -2.64
N PRO A 410 0.86 -20.66 -2.93
CA PRO A 410 1.36 -20.67 -4.29
C PRO A 410 0.94 -21.93 -5.06
N SER A 411 0.76 -21.81 -6.38
CA SER A 411 0.73 -22.99 -7.26
C SER A 411 2.09 -23.67 -7.27
N ALA A 412 2.09 -24.99 -7.16
CA ALA A 412 3.32 -25.77 -7.22
C ALA A 412 3.95 -25.79 -8.62
N LYS A 413 3.16 -25.57 -9.67
CA LYS A 413 3.58 -25.64 -11.09
C LYS A 413 3.92 -24.25 -11.62
N THR A 414 3.10 -23.24 -11.29
CA THR A 414 3.22 -21.87 -11.76
C THR A 414 3.34 -20.91 -10.57
N PRO A 415 4.55 -20.62 -10.04
CA PRO A 415 4.72 -19.80 -8.85
C PRO A 415 4.15 -18.37 -8.95
N SER A 416 3.92 -17.89 -10.17
CA SER A 416 3.25 -16.62 -10.47
C SER A 416 1.72 -16.70 -10.37
N GLU A 417 1.14 -17.89 -10.13
CA GLU A 417 -0.27 -18.09 -9.81
C GLU A 417 -0.39 -18.53 -8.35
N TYR A 418 -1.26 -17.88 -7.59
CA TYR A 418 -1.37 -18.07 -6.15
C TYR A 418 -2.65 -17.50 -5.57
N TYR A 419 -3.00 -17.95 -4.37
CA TYR A 419 -4.02 -17.31 -3.56
C TYR A 419 -3.40 -16.38 -2.52
N LEU A 420 -4.07 -15.26 -2.24
CA LEU A 420 -3.81 -14.39 -1.10
C LEU A 420 -4.99 -14.42 -0.14
N LEU A 421 -4.70 -14.43 1.15
CA LEU A 421 -5.69 -14.39 2.22
C LEU A 421 -5.41 -13.20 3.12
N GLU A 422 -6.42 -12.37 3.36
CA GLU A 422 -6.32 -11.23 4.27
C GLU A 422 -7.52 -11.18 5.23
N CYS A 423 -7.35 -10.54 6.37
CA CYS A 423 -8.44 -10.23 7.30
C CYS A 423 -8.83 -8.77 7.16
N ARG A 424 -10.14 -8.52 7.01
CA ARG A 424 -10.70 -7.16 6.97
C ARG A 424 -11.78 -6.99 8.05
N THR A 425 -11.83 -5.78 8.62
CA THR A 425 -12.83 -5.38 9.61
C THR A 425 -13.43 -4.05 9.22
N LYS A 426 -14.68 -3.78 9.67
CA LYS A 426 -15.41 -2.55 9.32
C LYS A 426 -15.06 -1.40 10.27
N ASP A 427 -13.81 -1.03 10.33
CA ASP A 427 -13.30 0.08 11.14
C ASP A 427 -12.36 0.98 10.32
N GLY A 428 -12.12 2.19 10.81
CA GLY A 428 -11.29 3.16 10.11
C GLY A 428 -11.76 3.41 8.67
N TRP A 429 -10.84 3.28 7.72
CA TRP A 429 -11.12 3.43 6.29
C TRP A 429 -11.96 2.28 5.72
N ASP A 430 -11.94 1.11 6.36
CA ASP A 430 -12.75 -0.05 5.96
C ASP A 430 -14.22 -0.01 6.43
N LYS A 431 -14.64 1.05 7.09
CA LYS A 431 -15.99 1.18 7.65
C LYS A 431 -17.11 0.84 6.66
N TYR A 432 -16.89 1.05 5.38
CA TYR A 432 -17.90 0.90 4.32
C TYR A 432 -17.62 -0.23 3.33
N ILE A 433 -16.67 -1.14 3.59
CA ILE A 433 -16.33 -2.25 2.69
C ILE A 433 -17.39 -3.36 2.56
N GLY A 434 -18.53 -3.22 3.23
CA GLY A 434 -19.67 -4.15 3.07
C GLY A 434 -19.65 -5.37 3.99
N GLY A 435 -18.53 -5.83 4.51
CA GLY A 435 -18.42 -7.01 5.36
C GLY A 435 -17.23 -7.01 6.31
N THR A 436 -17.09 -8.08 7.08
CA THR A 436 -15.96 -8.36 7.97
C THR A 436 -15.62 -9.83 7.90
N GLY A 437 -14.36 -10.17 7.74
CA GLY A 437 -13.91 -11.55 7.65
C GLY A 437 -12.63 -11.71 6.84
N MET A 438 -12.36 -12.92 6.41
CA MET A 438 -11.27 -13.23 5.50
C MET A 438 -11.74 -13.02 4.07
N LEU A 439 -10.96 -12.24 3.30
CA LEU A 439 -11.03 -12.20 1.86
C LEU A 439 -9.97 -13.12 1.26
N VAL A 440 -10.32 -13.77 0.17
CA VAL A 440 -9.46 -14.72 -0.54
C VAL A 440 -9.38 -14.30 -2.00
N TYR A 441 -8.18 -14.02 -2.46
CA TYR A 441 -7.94 -13.61 -3.84
C TYR A 441 -7.20 -14.69 -4.60
N HIS A 442 -7.63 -15.00 -5.82
CA HIS A 442 -6.89 -15.82 -6.79
C HIS A 442 -6.15 -14.88 -7.75
N ILE A 443 -4.84 -14.97 -7.73
CA ILE A 443 -3.95 -14.07 -8.48
C ILE A 443 -3.20 -14.87 -9.53
N ASP A 444 -3.28 -14.43 -10.79
CA ASP A 444 -2.51 -14.97 -11.89
C ASP A 444 -1.60 -13.91 -12.54
N LYS A 445 -0.31 -13.95 -12.23
CA LYS A 445 0.74 -13.12 -12.85
C LYS A 445 1.53 -13.88 -13.92
N SER A 446 1.01 -15.03 -14.40
CA SER A 446 1.66 -15.82 -15.47
C SER A 446 1.75 -15.07 -16.79
N LYS A 447 0.90 -14.06 -16.99
CA LYS A 447 0.91 -13.16 -18.15
C LYS A 447 1.19 -11.72 -17.73
N PRO A 448 2.46 -11.33 -17.51
CA PRO A 448 2.82 -9.99 -17.06
C PRO A 448 2.21 -8.86 -17.90
N LYS A 449 2.06 -9.08 -19.21
CA LYS A 449 1.47 -8.10 -20.13
C LYS A 449 0.07 -7.65 -19.71
N VAL A 450 -0.75 -8.54 -19.15
CA VAL A 450 -2.11 -8.23 -18.69
C VAL A 450 -2.07 -7.18 -17.57
N TRP A 451 -1.15 -7.35 -16.63
CA TRP A 451 -0.94 -6.42 -15.52
C TRP A 451 -0.33 -5.10 -15.97
N LEU A 452 0.69 -5.16 -16.85
CA LEU A 452 1.37 -3.98 -17.39
C LEU A 452 0.46 -3.08 -18.25
N GLN A 453 -0.55 -3.66 -18.89
CA GLN A 453 -1.45 -2.96 -19.81
C GLN A 453 -2.82 -2.64 -19.19
N ASN A 454 -2.96 -2.75 -17.87
CA ASN A 454 -4.20 -2.42 -17.18
C ASN A 454 -5.43 -3.17 -17.74
N THR A 455 -5.29 -4.48 -18.00
CA THR A 455 -6.35 -5.35 -18.54
C THR A 455 -6.58 -6.58 -17.66
N VAL A 456 -6.44 -6.40 -16.33
CA VAL A 456 -6.37 -7.49 -15.35
C VAL A 456 -7.62 -8.37 -15.36
N ASN A 457 -8.81 -7.77 -15.35
CA ASN A 457 -10.08 -8.49 -15.22
C ASN A 457 -11.00 -8.36 -16.44
N THR A 458 -10.42 -8.25 -17.64
CA THR A 458 -11.18 -8.15 -18.90
C THR A 458 -11.78 -9.46 -19.41
N LYS A 459 -11.61 -10.56 -18.67
CA LYS A 459 -12.14 -11.88 -19.03
C LYS A 459 -12.91 -12.48 -17.87
N PRO A 460 -14.24 -12.41 -17.86
CA PRO A 460 -15.05 -12.93 -16.76
C PRO A 460 -14.81 -14.41 -16.43
N THR A 461 -14.39 -15.21 -17.41
CA THR A 461 -14.10 -16.65 -17.23
C THR A 461 -12.67 -16.93 -16.80
N HIS A 462 -11.82 -15.91 -16.66
CA HIS A 462 -10.45 -16.01 -16.18
C HIS A 462 -10.00 -14.63 -15.70
N GLN A 463 -10.45 -14.25 -14.52
CA GLN A 463 -10.01 -13.05 -13.85
C GLN A 463 -8.59 -13.24 -13.33
N TYR A 464 -7.67 -12.29 -13.61
CA TYR A 464 -6.27 -12.38 -13.17
C TYR A 464 -6.07 -11.85 -11.74
N ALA A 465 -7.06 -11.14 -11.23
CA ALA A 465 -7.21 -10.77 -9.83
C ALA A 465 -8.68 -11.03 -9.45
N ASP A 466 -8.96 -12.21 -8.99
CA ASP A 466 -10.30 -12.72 -8.71
C ASP A 466 -10.53 -12.81 -7.20
N LEU A 467 -11.70 -12.44 -6.71
CA LEU A 467 -12.09 -12.59 -5.32
C LEU A 467 -13.01 -13.80 -5.17
N ILE A 468 -12.64 -14.78 -4.36
CA ILE A 468 -13.43 -15.99 -4.12
C ILE A 468 -14.55 -15.69 -3.12
N GLU A 469 -15.77 -15.81 -3.55
CA GLU A 469 -16.97 -15.48 -2.77
C GLU A 469 -17.35 -16.58 -1.81
N ALA A 470 -17.41 -16.27 -0.51
CA ALA A 470 -17.78 -17.24 0.51
C ALA A 470 -19.23 -17.76 0.35
N ASP A 471 -20.13 -17.01 -0.28
CA ASP A 471 -21.50 -17.45 -0.55
C ASP A 471 -21.68 -18.16 -1.89
N GLY A 472 -20.60 -18.34 -2.67
CA GLY A 472 -20.62 -19.04 -3.95
C GLY A 472 -21.44 -18.34 -5.05
N ARG A 473 -21.66 -17.02 -4.91
CA ARG A 473 -22.36 -16.25 -5.95
C ARG A 473 -21.59 -16.25 -7.26
N ASN A 474 -22.30 -16.02 -8.36
CA ASN A 474 -21.65 -15.89 -9.66
C ASN A 474 -20.94 -14.53 -9.77
N ASP A 475 -19.66 -14.55 -10.06
CA ASP A 475 -18.76 -13.43 -10.29
C ASP A 475 -18.81 -12.88 -11.72
N VAL A 476 -19.56 -13.53 -12.62
CA VAL A 476 -19.89 -13.02 -13.94
C VAL A 476 -21.14 -12.16 -13.86
N LEU A 477 -20.96 -10.85 -14.00
CA LEU A 477 -22.03 -9.87 -13.88
C LEU A 477 -22.75 -9.64 -15.23
N THR A 478 -24.03 -9.38 -15.13
CA THR A 478 -24.92 -9.04 -16.24
C THR A 478 -25.89 -7.94 -15.79
N GLU A 479 -26.70 -7.40 -16.70
CA GLU A 479 -27.76 -6.43 -16.33
C GLU A 479 -28.73 -6.96 -15.26
N ASP A 480 -28.91 -8.27 -15.16
CA ASP A 480 -29.84 -8.88 -14.21
C ASP A 480 -29.28 -8.97 -12.79
N ASN A 481 -27.96 -9.17 -12.64
CA ASN A 481 -27.33 -9.48 -11.34
C ASN A 481 -26.32 -8.43 -10.85
N TYR A 482 -25.99 -7.39 -11.64
CA TYR A 482 -25.00 -6.37 -11.22
C TYR A 482 -25.36 -5.69 -9.88
N HIS A 483 -26.63 -5.70 -9.48
CA HIS A 483 -27.06 -5.18 -8.18
C HIS A 483 -26.42 -5.91 -6.99
N LEU A 484 -25.84 -7.08 -7.19
CA LEU A 484 -25.08 -7.82 -6.16
C LEU A 484 -23.83 -7.08 -5.69
N LEU A 485 -23.28 -6.17 -6.50
CA LEU A 485 -22.16 -5.28 -6.09
C LEU A 485 -22.50 -4.41 -4.87
N TRP A 486 -23.77 -4.19 -4.56
CA TRP A 486 -24.18 -3.36 -3.42
C TRP A 486 -24.43 -4.16 -2.12
N ASN A 487 -24.35 -5.48 -2.18
CA ASN A 487 -24.52 -6.33 -1.01
C ASN A 487 -23.49 -7.46 -1.02
N ILE A 488 -22.28 -7.12 -0.61
CA ILE A 488 -21.12 -8.02 -0.68
C ILE A 488 -20.77 -8.67 0.64
N SER A 489 -21.63 -8.61 1.66
CA SER A 489 -21.33 -9.27 2.95
C SER A 489 -21.10 -10.79 2.80
N GLY A 490 -21.62 -11.38 1.73
CA GLY A 490 -21.47 -12.80 1.43
C GLY A 490 -20.12 -13.20 0.83
N VAL A 491 -19.27 -12.25 0.42
CA VAL A 491 -17.94 -12.60 -0.13
C VAL A 491 -16.89 -12.87 0.98
N PHE A 492 -17.18 -12.49 2.24
CA PHE A 492 -16.27 -12.65 3.37
C PHE A 492 -16.43 -14.01 4.05
N PHE A 493 -15.32 -14.73 4.24
CA PHE A 493 -15.31 -15.95 5.07
C PHE A 493 -15.16 -15.60 6.55
N PRO A 494 -15.83 -16.35 7.47
CA PRO A 494 -16.88 -17.33 7.19
C PRO A 494 -18.20 -16.65 6.84
N TYR A 495 -18.96 -17.24 5.92
CA TYR A 495 -20.32 -16.82 5.62
C TYR A 495 -21.32 -17.94 5.87
N ALA A 496 -22.38 -17.67 6.63
CA ALA A 496 -23.35 -18.68 7.05
C ALA A 496 -22.66 -19.95 7.60
N ASN A 497 -22.78 -21.08 6.92
CA ASN A 497 -22.14 -22.35 7.28
C ASN A 497 -20.85 -22.62 6.47
N VAL A 498 -20.44 -21.69 5.61
CA VAL A 498 -19.21 -21.84 4.81
C VAL A 498 -18.02 -21.40 5.64
N THR A 499 -17.37 -22.39 6.24
CA THR A 499 -16.20 -22.24 7.12
C THR A 499 -14.97 -22.98 6.59
N THR A 500 -15.04 -23.39 5.33
CA THR A 500 -13.99 -24.18 4.68
C THR A 500 -13.73 -23.64 3.28
N LEU A 501 -12.46 -23.74 2.86
CA LEU A 501 -12.02 -23.47 1.51
C LEU A 501 -10.99 -24.53 1.14
N THR A 502 -11.41 -25.54 0.37
CA THR A 502 -10.63 -26.71 -0.02
C THR A 502 -10.76 -26.95 -1.53
N PRO A 503 -9.97 -27.85 -2.11
CA PRO A 503 -10.14 -28.22 -3.53
C PRO A 503 -11.53 -28.80 -3.87
N GLU A 504 -12.20 -29.42 -2.89
CA GLU A 504 -13.49 -30.10 -3.04
C GLU A 504 -14.68 -29.28 -2.53
N SER A 505 -14.43 -28.16 -1.83
CA SER A 505 -15.51 -27.30 -1.33
C SER A 505 -16.14 -26.47 -2.44
N ASP A 506 -17.30 -25.91 -2.16
CA ASP A 506 -18.00 -24.95 -2.99
C ASP A 506 -18.34 -23.71 -2.12
N PRO A 507 -17.65 -22.58 -2.30
CA PRO A 507 -16.53 -22.34 -3.21
C PRO A 507 -15.27 -23.14 -2.88
N GLY A 508 -14.40 -23.37 -3.86
CA GLY A 508 -13.18 -24.18 -3.74
C GLY A 508 -11.93 -23.54 -4.31
N ILE A 509 -10.77 -24.03 -3.91
CA ILE A 509 -9.46 -23.56 -4.42
C ILE A 509 -9.10 -24.40 -5.65
N LYS A 510 -8.85 -23.74 -6.81
CA LYS A 510 -8.41 -24.38 -8.06
C LYS A 510 -7.46 -23.45 -8.77
N PHE A 511 -6.37 -24.00 -9.33
CA PHE A 511 -5.45 -23.25 -10.16
C PHE A 511 -5.81 -23.37 -11.65
N TRP A 512 -5.64 -22.27 -12.39
CA TRP A 512 -5.84 -22.22 -13.83
C TRP A 512 -4.81 -23.09 -14.59
N ASP A 513 -3.62 -23.28 -13.99
CA ASP A 513 -2.57 -24.13 -14.56
C ASP A 513 -2.89 -25.64 -14.45
N GLY A 514 -4.02 -25.99 -13.82
CA GLY A 514 -4.50 -27.36 -13.62
C GLY A 514 -3.68 -28.16 -12.62
N SER A 515 -2.82 -27.54 -11.81
CA SER A 515 -2.13 -28.21 -10.72
C SER A 515 -3.08 -28.55 -9.59
N GLU A 516 -2.80 -29.67 -8.90
CA GLU A 516 -3.54 -30.03 -7.69
C GLU A 516 -3.23 -29.04 -6.57
N VAL A 517 -4.28 -28.60 -5.88
CA VAL A 517 -4.14 -27.81 -4.65
C VAL A 517 -4.09 -28.80 -3.49
N MET A 518 -2.96 -28.82 -2.79
CA MET A 518 -2.81 -29.69 -1.60
C MET A 518 -3.35 -29.01 -0.34
N THR A 519 -3.41 -27.70 -0.33
CA THR A 519 -3.80 -26.90 0.84
C THR A 519 -5.30 -26.91 1.05
N SER A 520 -5.73 -27.19 2.25
CA SER A 520 -7.10 -27.05 2.70
C SER A 520 -7.16 -26.08 3.87
N ILE A 521 -8.05 -25.11 3.80
CA ILE A 521 -8.36 -24.14 4.86
C ILE A 521 -9.69 -24.57 5.48
N THR A 522 -9.69 -24.87 6.77
CA THR A 522 -10.89 -25.36 7.48
C THR A 522 -11.07 -24.61 8.80
N ASP A 523 -12.22 -24.77 9.41
CA ASP A 523 -12.57 -24.19 10.71
C ASP A 523 -12.35 -22.67 10.77
N ILE A 524 -12.68 -22.00 9.66
CA ILE A 524 -12.57 -20.54 9.55
C ILE A 524 -13.58 -19.90 10.52
N LYS A 525 -13.06 -19.09 11.46
CA LYS A 525 -13.86 -18.44 12.51
C LYS A 525 -13.43 -17.02 12.73
N ARG A 526 -14.37 -16.17 13.09
CA ARG A 526 -14.07 -14.86 13.67
C ARG A 526 -13.80 -15.00 15.17
N SER A 527 -12.73 -14.39 15.64
CA SER A 527 -12.36 -14.29 17.05
C SER A 527 -12.03 -12.83 17.34
N GLU A 528 -13.00 -12.09 17.88
CA GLU A 528 -12.95 -10.63 17.97
C GLU A 528 -12.75 -10.02 16.56
N ASP A 529 -11.69 -9.26 16.36
CA ASP A 529 -11.33 -8.67 15.05
C ASP A 529 -10.46 -9.58 14.19
N ASN A 530 -10.02 -10.72 14.72
CA ASN A 530 -9.15 -11.67 14.03
C ASN A 530 -9.93 -12.76 13.30
N ILE A 531 -9.27 -13.40 12.36
CA ILE A 531 -9.70 -14.65 11.74
C ILE A 531 -8.78 -15.78 12.22
N THR A 532 -9.36 -16.88 12.73
CA THR A 532 -8.64 -18.12 13.00
C THR A 532 -9.05 -19.18 11.99
N PHE A 533 -8.11 -20.01 11.58
CA PHE A 533 -8.35 -21.11 10.64
C PHE A 533 -7.33 -22.22 10.81
N ILE A 534 -7.64 -23.42 10.30
CA ILE A 534 -6.74 -24.55 10.28
C ILE A 534 -6.27 -24.81 8.85
N VAL A 535 -4.97 -24.98 8.68
CA VAL A 535 -4.34 -25.38 7.43
C VAL A 535 -4.01 -26.86 7.49
N SER A 536 -4.34 -27.62 6.44
CA SER A 536 -3.97 -29.02 6.26
C SER A 536 -3.59 -29.30 4.81
N GLY A 537 -3.08 -30.52 4.53
CA GLY A 537 -2.62 -30.89 3.19
C GLY A 537 -1.16 -30.50 2.88
N LEU A 538 -0.51 -29.76 3.78
CA LEU A 538 0.89 -29.38 3.71
C LEU A 538 1.75 -30.28 4.61
N LYS A 539 3.02 -29.92 4.81
CA LYS A 539 3.89 -30.58 5.78
C LYS A 539 3.41 -30.25 7.21
N GLY A 540 3.71 -31.09 8.20
CA GLY A 540 3.24 -31.01 9.58
C GLY A 540 3.21 -29.62 10.23
N GLU A 541 2.77 -29.47 11.46
CA GLU A 541 2.64 -28.18 12.15
C GLU A 541 3.93 -27.35 12.07
N THR A 542 3.79 -26.05 11.95
CA THR A 542 4.95 -25.12 12.01
C THR A 542 5.57 -25.20 13.39
N PRO A 543 6.90 -25.36 13.54
CA PRO A 543 7.53 -25.16 14.83
C PRO A 543 7.22 -23.76 15.38
N PRO A 544 7.18 -23.61 16.72
CA PRO A 544 7.00 -22.30 17.34
C PRO A 544 8.07 -21.31 16.88
N THR A 545 7.78 -20.03 17.07
CA THR A 545 8.76 -18.95 16.83
C THR A 545 9.47 -18.60 18.12
N PRO A 546 10.83 -18.51 18.13
CA PRO A 546 11.54 -18.03 19.29
C PRO A 546 11.26 -16.55 19.55
N ILE A 547 10.91 -16.22 20.80
CA ILE A 547 10.68 -14.85 21.27
C ILE A 547 11.59 -14.57 22.47
N ASN A 548 11.70 -13.31 22.89
CA ASN A 548 12.40 -12.87 24.09
C ASN A 548 13.86 -13.35 24.20
N LEU A 549 14.57 -13.50 23.05
CA LEU A 549 15.96 -13.92 23.04
C LEU A 549 16.85 -12.92 23.77
N THR A 550 17.44 -13.36 24.88
CA THR A 550 18.42 -12.62 25.65
C THR A 550 19.78 -13.31 25.62
N VAL A 551 20.83 -12.55 25.79
CA VAL A 551 22.20 -13.05 25.88
C VAL A 551 22.92 -12.28 26.99
N ASP A 552 23.41 -13.01 27.98
CA ASP A 552 24.24 -12.49 29.04
C ASP A 552 25.71 -12.98 28.82
N PRO A 553 26.56 -12.16 28.19
CA PRO A 553 27.93 -12.57 27.87
C PRO A 553 28.83 -12.54 29.07
N PHE A 554 29.74 -13.52 29.15
CA PHE A 554 30.89 -13.59 30.05
C PHE A 554 32.20 -13.48 29.25
N MET A 555 33.32 -13.79 29.87
CA MET A 555 34.62 -13.70 29.19
C MET A 555 34.79 -14.79 28.14
N ASP A 556 34.54 -16.02 28.48
CA ASP A 556 34.73 -17.24 27.67
C ASP A 556 33.45 -18.04 27.49
N ALA A 557 32.32 -17.47 27.93
CA ALA A 557 31.00 -18.08 27.88
C ALA A 557 29.90 -17.03 27.67
N ALA A 558 28.68 -17.47 27.35
CA ALA A 558 27.48 -16.65 27.37
C ALA A 558 26.28 -17.50 27.81
N ILE A 559 25.41 -16.95 28.66
CA ILE A 559 24.11 -17.55 28.94
C ILE A 559 23.10 -16.95 27.99
N ILE A 560 22.39 -17.81 27.31
CA ILE A 560 21.25 -17.41 26.46
C ILE A 560 19.96 -17.89 27.09
N SER A 561 18.89 -17.11 26.93
CA SER A 561 17.53 -17.56 27.25
C SER A 561 16.55 -17.02 26.22
N PHE A 562 15.53 -17.81 25.95
CA PHE A 562 14.44 -17.44 25.01
C PHE A 562 13.21 -18.28 25.34
N GLU A 563 12.10 -17.87 24.74
CA GLU A 563 10.81 -18.52 24.91
C GLU A 563 10.23 -18.92 23.56
N SER A 564 9.30 -19.85 23.54
CA SER A 564 8.46 -20.11 22.37
C SER A 564 7.22 -19.22 22.42
N ASP A 565 6.71 -18.81 21.26
CA ASP A 565 5.50 -17.99 21.13
C ASP A 565 4.21 -18.72 21.56
N ARG A 566 4.29 -20.02 21.78
CA ARG A 566 3.22 -20.89 22.29
C ARG A 566 3.81 -22.01 23.14
N PRO A 567 2.98 -22.72 23.98
CA PRO A 567 3.46 -23.87 24.74
C PRO A 567 4.13 -24.92 23.84
N PHE A 568 5.35 -25.28 24.12
CA PHE A 568 6.14 -26.23 23.36
C PHE A 568 7.16 -26.94 24.26
N ASP A 569 7.17 -28.27 24.18
CA ASP A 569 8.09 -29.13 24.97
C ASP A 569 9.12 -29.84 24.08
N GLY A 570 9.17 -29.50 22.77
CA GLY A 570 10.15 -30.03 21.83
C GLY A 570 11.54 -29.43 21.98
N GLU A 571 12.48 -29.91 21.18
CA GLU A 571 13.86 -29.45 21.21
C GLU A 571 14.02 -28.11 20.45
N ALA A 572 14.94 -27.29 20.94
CA ALA A 572 15.39 -26.08 20.27
C ALA A 572 16.82 -26.26 19.79
N GLU A 573 17.10 -25.87 18.57
CA GLU A 573 18.45 -25.75 18.02
C GLU A 573 19.05 -24.40 18.33
N ILE A 574 20.30 -24.37 18.77
CA ILE A 574 21.08 -23.17 19.01
C ILE A 574 22.33 -23.28 18.15
N ARG A 575 22.55 -22.32 17.27
CA ARG A 575 23.78 -22.19 16.50
C ARG A 575 24.51 -20.91 16.91
N TRP A 576 25.81 -20.96 17.00
CA TRP A 576 26.58 -19.77 17.30
C TRP A 576 28.00 -19.82 16.70
N GLY A 577 28.61 -18.67 16.63
CA GLY A 577 29.95 -18.52 16.12
C GLY A 577 30.33 -17.05 15.97
N LYS A 578 31.51 -16.79 15.43
CA LYS A 578 31.85 -15.41 15.02
C LYS A 578 30.87 -14.96 13.95
N SER A 579 30.44 -13.70 14.01
CA SER A 579 29.48 -13.19 13.07
C SER A 579 29.84 -13.52 11.61
N GLY A 580 28.96 -14.27 10.94
CA GLY A 580 29.17 -14.79 9.58
C GLY A 580 29.85 -16.16 9.49
N GLN A 581 30.13 -16.82 10.60
CA GLN A 581 30.72 -18.15 10.72
C GLN A 581 30.15 -18.86 11.96
N GLU A 582 28.83 -19.09 11.96
CA GLU A 582 28.07 -19.71 13.04
C GLU A 582 28.15 -21.25 12.91
N ASP A 583 29.36 -21.83 13.10
CA ASP A 583 29.67 -23.25 12.85
C ASP A 583 29.40 -24.18 14.04
N GLU A 584 29.23 -23.62 15.26
CA GLU A 584 28.92 -24.41 16.47
C GLU A 584 27.41 -24.58 16.61
N CYS A 585 26.96 -25.74 17.05
CA CYS A 585 25.54 -26.00 17.30
C CYS A 585 25.29 -26.92 18.49
N MET A 586 24.12 -26.77 19.11
CA MET A 586 23.60 -27.68 20.13
C MET A 586 22.09 -27.75 20.06
N SER A 587 21.52 -28.88 20.53
CA SER A 587 20.07 -29.04 20.74
C SER A 587 19.79 -29.07 22.24
N ILE A 588 18.74 -28.37 22.68
CA ILE A 588 18.37 -28.29 24.10
C ILE A 588 16.86 -28.53 24.27
N LYS A 589 16.50 -29.05 25.44
CA LYS A 589 15.10 -29.18 25.88
C LYS A 589 14.70 -28.01 26.77
N PRO A 590 13.40 -27.69 26.84
CA PRO A 590 12.94 -26.64 27.75
C PRO A 590 13.14 -27.06 29.20
N TYR A 591 13.50 -26.11 30.06
CA TYR A 591 13.54 -26.32 31.51
C TYR A 591 12.14 -26.12 32.15
N GLU A 592 11.24 -25.44 31.46
CA GLU A 592 9.82 -25.27 31.73
C GLU A 592 9.13 -25.15 30.37
N THR A 593 7.91 -25.66 30.21
CA THR A 593 7.17 -25.61 28.93
C THR A 593 7.29 -24.23 28.28
N GLY A 594 7.85 -24.21 27.08
CA GLY A 594 8.06 -22.98 26.30
C GLY A 594 9.24 -22.10 26.73
N LYS A 595 10.06 -22.51 27.74
CA LYS A 595 11.20 -21.73 28.21
C LYS A 595 12.52 -22.46 28.07
N TYR A 596 13.48 -21.84 27.48
CA TYR A 596 14.78 -22.41 27.10
C TYR A 596 15.93 -21.58 27.62
N ALA A 597 16.97 -22.24 28.09
CA ALA A 597 18.23 -21.60 28.47
C ALA A 597 19.41 -22.53 28.21
N ALA A 598 20.53 -21.98 27.79
CA ALA A 598 21.77 -22.69 27.57
C ALA A 598 22.98 -21.82 27.90
N THR A 599 24.10 -22.47 28.20
CA THR A 599 25.43 -21.79 28.32
C THR A 599 26.25 -22.13 27.09
N LEU A 600 26.66 -21.11 26.35
CA LEU A 600 27.66 -21.23 25.29
C LEU A 600 29.03 -21.15 25.92
N GLU A 601 29.87 -22.18 25.78
CA GLU A 601 31.21 -22.25 26.34
C GLU A 601 32.28 -22.17 25.26
N GLY A 602 33.54 -21.95 25.64
CA GLY A 602 34.69 -21.93 24.74
C GLY A 602 34.77 -20.68 23.86
N LEU A 603 34.10 -19.60 24.23
CA LEU A 603 34.18 -18.34 23.51
C LEU A 603 35.54 -17.68 23.74
N ILE A 604 36.02 -16.96 22.72
CA ILE A 604 37.27 -16.22 22.81
C ILE A 604 37.06 -14.92 23.58
N PRO A 605 37.74 -14.69 24.69
CA PRO A 605 37.64 -13.43 25.42
C PRO A 605 38.09 -12.21 24.60
N GLY A 606 37.70 -11.02 25.03
CA GLY A 606 38.32 -9.80 24.54
C GLY A 606 37.56 -9.12 23.41
N ASN A 607 36.29 -8.80 23.62
CA ASN A 607 35.43 -8.02 22.66
C ASN A 607 35.35 -8.69 21.29
N LYS A 608 35.22 -9.99 21.23
CA LYS A 608 34.95 -10.70 19.99
C LYS A 608 33.44 -10.74 19.77
N THR A 609 33.01 -10.35 18.59
CA THR A 609 31.60 -10.37 18.22
C THR A 609 31.19 -11.77 17.80
N TYR A 610 30.17 -12.28 18.45
CA TYR A 610 29.49 -13.53 18.15
C TYR A 610 28.06 -13.28 17.75
N THR A 611 27.51 -14.18 16.99
CA THR A 611 26.06 -14.24 16.71
C THR A 611 25.58 -15.57 17.26
N VAL A 612 24.42 -15.54 17.94
CA VAL A 612 23.64 -16.71 18.30
C VAL A 612 22.37 -16.70 17.49
N ILE A 613 21.98 -17.85 16.96
CA ILE A 613 20.76 -18.10 16.21
C ILE A 613 20.03 -19.22 16.93
N VAL A 614 18.75 -19.01 17.24
CA VAL A 614 17.90 -20.02 17.87
C VAL A 614 16.70 -20.31 16.98
N SER A 615 16.33 -21.58 16.90
CA SER A 615 15.15 -22.07 16.17
C SER A 615 14.56 -23.30 16.87
N PHE A 616 13.30 -23.60 16.58
CA PHE A 616 12.67 -24.84 17.02
C PHE A 616 12.63 -25.83 15.87
N GLU A 617 12.77 -27.11 16.21
CA GLU A 617 12.54 -28.19 15.25
C GLU A 617 11.32 -28.99 15.66
N MET A 618 10.46 -29.34 14.68
CA MET A 618 9.31 -30.20 14.85
C MET A 618 9.14 -31.04 13.59
N ASP A 619 9.03 -32.35 13.75
CA ASP A 619 8.87 -33.31 12.64
C ASP A 619 9.94 -33.22 11.54
N GLY A 620 11.20 -32.91 11.93
CA GLY A 620 12.32 -32.77 10.99
C GLY A 620 12.32 -31.44 10.22
N ILE A 621 11.60 -30.45 10.69
CA ILE A 621 11.46 -29.15 10.07
C ILE A 621 11.94 -28.07 11.02
N THR A 622 12.91 -27.26 10.58
CA THR A 622 13.40 -26.09 11.31
C THR A 622 12.43 -24.92 11.15
N GLY A 623 12.03 -24.29 12.24
CA GLY A 623 11.14 -23.15 12.29
C GLY A 623 11.83 -21.82 11.97
N ALA A 624 11.12 -20.74 12.26
CA ALA A 624 11.67 -19.39 12.13
C ALA A 624 12.89 -19.21 13.05
N GLU A 625 13.91 -18.51 12.54
CA GLU A 625 15.13 -18.21 13.29
C GLU A 625 15.02 -16.87 14.00
N LYS A 626 15.50 -16.80 15.23
CA LYS A 626 15.77 -15.56 15.96
C LYS A 626 17.27 -15.44 16.18
N LYS A 627 17.85 -14.31 15.83
CA LYS A 627 19.28 -14.09 15.98
C LYS A 627 19.58 -12.87 16.84
N LYS A 628 20.68 -12.93 17.55
CA LYS A 628 21.20 -11.82 18.35
C LYS A 628 22.73 -11.82 18.34
N SER A 629 23.31 -10.67 18.04
CA SER A 629 24.74 -10.51 18.14
C SER A 629 25.12 -10.00 19.54
N PHE A 630 26.27 -10.45 20.06
CA PHE A 630 26.81 -10.04 21.34
C PHE A 630 28.33 -10.02 21.29
N MET A 631 28.95 -9.37 22.26
CA MET A 631 30.41 -9.38 22.42
C MET A 631 30.78 -10.06 23.74
N THR A 632 31.80 -10.95 23.68
CA THR A 632 32.36 -11.50 24.88
C THR A 632 32.99 -10.41 25.74
N LYS A 633 32.85 -10.55 27.06
CA LYS A 633 33.48 -9.64 27.99
C LYS A 633 34.98 -9.79 27.92
N ARG A 634 35.67 -8.72 28.19
CA ARG A 634 37.11 -8.66 28.07
C ARG A 634 37.75 -9.40 29.23
N THR A 635 38.58 -10.45 28.99
CA THR A 635 39.82 -10.54 29.75
C THR A 635 40.73 -9.53 29.12
N VAL A 636 41.18 -8.56 29.85
CA VAL A 636 42.23 -7.70 29.34
C VAL A 636 43.53 -8.46 29.51
N PRO A 637 44.17 -8.92 28.44
CA PRO A 637 45.59 -8.98 28.45
C PRO A 637 46.06 -7.55 28.74
N VAL A 638 46.96 -7.38 29.66
CA VAL A 638 47.61 -6.10 30.03
C VAL A 638 48.04 -5.25 28.83
N GLU A 639 48.10 -5.82 27.67
CA GLU A 639 48.42 -5.21 26.38
C GLU A 639 47.34 -4.27 25.78
N TRP A 640 46.09 -4.31 26.23
CA TRP A 640 44.99 -3.59 25.58
C TRP A 640 44.37 -2.47 26.41
N ALA A 641 44.24 -2.63 27.73
CA ALA A 641 43.93 -1.54 28.61
C ALA A 641 45.26 -0.97 29.14
N TYR A 642 45.37 0.32 29.17
CA TYR A 642 46.58 0.95 29.69
C TYR A 642 46.24 2.21 30.45
N ILE A 643 47.09 2.45 31.48
CA ILE A 643 47.00 3.68 32.24
C ILE A 643 47.50 4.83 31.37
N TYR A 644 46.65 5.80 31.13
CA TYR A 644 47.01 7.05 30.46
C TYR A 644 47.36 8.11 31.49
N ILE A 645 48.59 8.57 31.48
CA ILE A 645 49.10 9.57 32.41
C ILE A 645 49.39 10.95 31.77
N GLY A 646 48.87 11.16 30.55
CA GLY A 646 49.03 12.41 29.83
C GLY A 646 50.43 12.63 29.23
N GLN A 647 50.63 13.79 28.64
CA GLN A 647 51.92 14.19 28.07
C GLN A 647 52.75 15.08 29.04
N ASN A 648 52.54 14.89 30.35
CA ASN A 648 53.17 15.74 31.39
C ASN A 648 54.49 15.20 31.87
N ALA A 649 55.01 14.15 31.24
CA ALA A 649 56.36 13.67 31.48
C ALA A 649 57.40 14.60 30.84
N ASN A 650 58.56 14.68 31.45
CA ASN A 650 59.75 15.30 30.88
C ASN A 650 60.21 14.51 29.62
N SER A 651 61.10 15.07 28.83
CA SER A 651 61.58 14.45 27.59
C SER A 651 62.27 13.10 27.78
N ASP A 652 62.77 12.80 29.00
CA ASP A 652 63.38 11.55 29.42
C ASP A 652 62.40 10.56 30.06
N GLY A 653 61.09 10.89 30.09
CA GLY A 653 60.04 10.06 30.66
C GLY A 653 59.85 10.17 32.17
N THR A 654 60.59 11.07 32.82
CA THR A 654 60.50 11.35 34.27
C THR A 654 59.39 12.43 34.54
N TYR A 655 59.05 12.56 35.83
CA TYR A 655 58.04 13.57 36.27
C TYR A 655 58.63 14.45 37.38
N ASN A 656 58.25 15.70 37.43
CA ASN A 656 58.54 16.57 38.53
C ASN A 656 57.53 16.39 39.66
N VAL A 657 58.04 16.54 40.93
CA VAL A 657 57.10 16.62 42.07
C VAL A 657 56.10 17.75 41.85
N GLY A 658 54.86 17.50 42.12
CA GLY A 658 53.76 18.45 41.85
C GLY A 658 53.11 18.34 40.46
N THR A 659 53.64 17.48 39.57
CA THR A 659 53.00 17.23 38.26
C THR A 659 51.63 16.59 38.47
N LYS A 660 50.63 17.12 37.77
CA LYS A 660 49.30 16.55 37.76
C LYS A 660 49.18 15.53 36.62
N ILE A 661 48.78 14.29 36.95
CA ILE A 661 48.51 13.24 35.98
C ILE A 661 47.03 12.87 36.00
N PRO A 662 46.37 12.64 34.85
CA PRO A 662 45.01 12.15 34.84
C PRO A 662 44.97 10.71 35.33
N LEU A 663 43.99 10.38 36.21
CA LEU A 663 43.72 9.00 36.59
C LEU A 663 42.71 8.44 35.56
N ARG A 664 43.24 7.94 34.45
CA ARG A 664 42.42 7.43 33.34
C ARG A 664 43.00 6.14 32.78
N VAL A 665 42.17 5.15 32.60
CA VAL A 665 42.49 3.95 31.84
C VAL A 665 41.78 4.02 30.49
N TYR A 666 42.49 3.77 29.40
CA TYR A 666 41.91 3.66 28.06
C TYR A 666 41.52 2.22 27.78
N ASN A 667 40.59 2.07 26.85
CA ASN A 667 40.03 0.79 26.40
C ASN A 667 39.29 0.04 27.53
N THR A 668 38.43 0.77 28.26
CA THR A 668 37.67 0.26 29.40
C THR A 668 36.18 0.10 29.10
N ASP A 669 35.81 -0.08 27.83
CA ASP A 669 34.42 -0.35 27.45
C ASP A 669 33.93 -1.63 28.13
N GLY A 670 32.88 -1.51 28.97
CA GLY A 670 32.36 -2.59 29.80
C GLY A 670 32.99 -2.73 31.20
N ALA A 671 33.83 -1.79 31.64
CA ALA A 671 34.25 -1.73 33.04
C ALA A 671 33.10 -1.15 33.91
N GLU A 672 32.84 -1.79 35.04
CA GLU A 672 31.89 -1.33 36.06
C GLU A 672 32.50 -0.32 37.02
N ALA A 673 33.78 -0.52 37.37
CA ALA A 673 34.55 0.34 38.27
C ALA A 673 36.03 0.30 37.96
N ILE A 674 36.73 1.35 38.33
CA ILE A 674 38.20 1.44 38.33
C ILE A 674 38.63 1.99 39.67
N GLU A 675 39.44 1.20 40.40
CA GLU A 675 40.07 1.61 41.65
C GLU A 675 41.54 1.95 41.41
N TRP A 676 42.02 2.95 42.09
CA TRP A 676 43.36 3.45 41.94
C TRP A 676 44.15 3.32 43.20
N GLU A 677 45.40 2.86 43.08
CA GLU A 677 46.38 2.82 44.15
C GLU A 677 47.70 3.46 43.69
N PHE A 678 48.38 4.12 44.61
CA PHE A 678 49.76 4.56 44.45
C PHE A 678 50.63 4.04 45.60
N ASN A 679 51.65 3.31 45.25
CA ASN A 679 52.49 2.61 46.24
C ASN A 679 51.69 1.78 47.26
N GLY A 680 50.64 1.07 46.80
CA GLY A 680 49.79 0.24 47.66
C GLY A 680 48.75 1.01 48.50
N LYS A 681 48.61 2.32 48.33
CA LYS A 681 47.62 3.12 49.03
C LYS A 681 46.54 3.55 48.03
N THR A 682 45.27 3.34 48.38
CA THR A 682 44.15 3.80 47.58
C THR A 682 44.22 5.32 47.42
N ILE A 683 44.08 5.79 46.18
CA ILE A 683 44.04 7.20 45.83
C ILE A 683 42.73 7.51 45.09
N TYR A 684 42.31 8.74 45.20
CA TYR A 684 41.14 9.24 44.50
C TYR A 684 41.56 10.44 43.64
N PRO A 685 41.00 10.60 42.46
CA PRO A 685 41.22 11.79 41.68
C PRO A 685 40.67 13.00 42.44
N ALA A 686 41.37 14.11 42.36
CA ALA A 686 40.82 15.39 42.80
C ALA A 686 39.57 15.75 41.99
N GLY A 687 38.77 16.73 42.39
CA GLY A 687 37.55 17.13 41.68
C GLY A 687 37.76 17.55 40.23
N ASP A 688 39.01 17.75 39.79
CA ASP A 688 39.40 17.98 38.40
C ASP A 688 39.78 16.69 37.63
N GLY A 689 39.70 15.52 38.27
CA GLY A 689 40.04 14.22 37.67
C GLY A 689 41.52 13.89 37.60
N TYR A 690 42.38 14.67 38.32
CA TYR A 690 43.83 14.51 38.32
C TYR A 690 44.34 14.05 39.69
N TYR A 691 45.48 13.39 39.66
CA TYR A 691 46.29 13.09 40.82
C TYR A 691 47.61 13.86 40.76
N THR A 692 48.03 14.44 41.88
CA THR A 692 49.29 15.20 41.98
C THR A 692 50.40 14.30 42.47
N ILE A 693 51.47 14.12 41.69
CA ILE A 693 52.62 13.32 42.05
C ILE A 693 53.37 14.00 43.18
N SER A 694 53.58 13.28 44.32
CA SER A 694 54.36 13.74 45.43
C SER A 694 55.62 12.93 45.62
N GLU A 695 55.70 11.73 45.11
CA GLU A 695 56.84 10.79 45.20
C GLU A 695 56.87 9.88 43.97
N GLY A 696 57.98 9.22 43.72
CA GLY A 696 58.12 8.16 42.71
C GLY A 696 57.53 6.84 43.20
N GLY A 697 57.05 6.01 42.28
CA GLY A 697 56.47 4.73 42.64
C GLY A 697 55.60 4.08 41.60
N VAL A 698 54.77 3.15 42.01
CA VAL A 698 53.91 2.39 41.13
C VAL A 698 52.46 2.92 41.25
N LEU A 699 51.99 3.43 40.17
CA LEU A 699 50.55 3.73 39.99
C LEU A 699 49.87 2.45 39.51
N ARG A 700 48.82 2.00 40.22
CA ARG A 700 48.05 0.79 39.90
C ARG A 700 46.59 1.18 39.65
N ALA A 701 46.00 0.62 38.62
CA ALA A 701 44.58 0.66 38.37
C ALA A 701 44.01 -0.77 38.40
N THR A 702 43.02 -1.02 39.24
CA THR A 702 42.23 -2.27 39.22
C THR A 702 40.94 -2.00 38.49
N VAL A 703 40.78 -2.65 37.35
CA VAL A 703 39.60 -2.53 36.51
C VAL A 703 38.67 -3.70 36.82
N TYR A 704 37.44 -3.41 37.24
CA TYR A 704 36.40 -4.40 37.49
C TYR A 704 35.49 -4.45 36.27
N TRP A 705 35.32 -5.62 35.69
CA TRP A 705 34.53 -5.81 34.47
C TRP A 705 33.10 -6.26 34.78
N SER A 706 32.12 -5.76 34.02
CA SER A 706 30.69 -6.05 34.17
C SER A 706 30.31 -7.54 33.95
N GLY A 707 31.22 -8.46 34.05
CA GLY A 707 30.99 -9.89 33.91
C GLY A 707 31.74 -10.72 34.94
N GLY A 708 32.23 -10.06 35.96
CA GLY A 708 33.15 -10.68 36.91
C GLY A 708 34.57 -10.79 36.34
N GLY A 709 35.52 -10.65 37.17
CA GLY A 709 36.95 -10.57 36.81
C GLY A 709 37.51 -9.17 37.01
N THR A 710 38.78 -9.12 37.31
CA THR A 710 39.54 -7.89 37.54
C THR A 710 40.83 -7.93 36.78
N ASP A 711 41.24 -6.80 36.21
CA ASP A 711 42.56 -6.59 35.67
C ASP A 711 43.32 -5.58 36.50
N ILE A 712 44.60 -5.88 36.71
CA ILE A 712 45.52 -5.02 37.43
C ILE A 712 46.51 -4.44 36.42
N LEU A 713 46.47 -3.14 36.27
CA LEU A 713 47.35 -2.38 35.39
C LEU A 713 48.32 -1.58 36.24
N GLU A 714 49.62 -1.58 35.90
CA GLU A 714 50.64 -0.86 36.62
C GLU A 714 51.42 0.08 35.70
N LYS A 715 51.76 1.24 36.24
CA LYS A 715 52.58 2.23 35.57
C LYS A 715 53.63 2.78 36.55
N GLN A 716 54.88 2.62 36.20
CA GLN A 716 55.99 3.19 36.98
C GLN A 716 56.04 4.70 36.81
N ILE A 717 56.08 5.43 37.89
CA ILE A 717 56.28 6.87 37.95
C ILE A 717 57.68 7.12 38.48
N ILE A 718 58.54 7.68 37.63
CA ILE A 718 59.93 7.98 37.96
C ILE A 718 60.08 9.50 38.13
N LEU A 719 60.65 9.96 39.22
CA LEU A 719 60.86 11.40 39.39
C LEU A 719 62.17 11.82 38.71
N SER A 720 62.15 13.05 38.20
CA SER A 720 63.42 13.72 37.81
C SER A 720 64.31 13.97 39.04
N GLU A 721 65.58 13.80 38.88
CA GLU A 721 66.58 14.10 39.94
C GLU A 721 66.57 15.58 40.32
#